data_e86308c9cf9e0c8257396b61fcb35223
#
_entry.id   e86308c9cf9e0c8257396b61fcb35223
#
_cell.length_a   1.000
_cell.length_b   1.000
_cell.length_c   1.000
_cell.angle_alpha   90.00
_cell.angle_beta   90.00
_cell.angle_gamma   90.00
#
_symmetry.space_group_name_H-M   'P 1'
#
loop_
_entity.id
_entity.type
_entity.pdbx_description
1 polymer ?
#
loop_
_entity_poly.entity_id
_entity_poly.type
_entity_poly.pdbx_seq_one_letter_code
_entity_poly.pdbx_strand_id
1 'polypeptide(L)'
;MRKASVIVFLSLSLLVFLPTNGSQSHSYPRSFLNAGPIGTTDYPWTMFHYDAGRNGATPASGPTSASLMWSYTTGGIVYASPILADGFVFIPSYDGKLYALDEFTGSLIWSFATGSNIVATPAVGNGIVYLSSKDFSVYALDENSGSMLWRISNIAPVVSSPVLADGKLFYGTLYSPSAGRAEFLALNPQDGTVFWRTTISDYIEGSAAVSNGRVFFGIGALSNAVVVALNETTGTSLWTYSTAVPTTITTAPASAYGNVYVGLDSTRFLALNQASGSLVWSFNTPNVSNATTPAINGGVVYFGTGRGIVYARNATTGVQIWSYTTPTGGAVTSSPALALGSKALFFGSNDRYLYALNVMTGAFLWRYLAGGQVSSSPAVANSRVFFGAKDAKVYALGIIIPPLTVTLGASPVVLRSDMVSNLTMTVRNSTGPVSSANLTLASSAGGTFSLPIMTVPGTYVANFTAPTVTSTVNDLIQVIASASGYLNGVASTTIMVNPYPPLTLAVAANPGITTPGNEVLLMIRVTNGTELISGASLALTSSSGGSFSGLTDSGNGNYTVIYTTPLQSSTNVLTVQASKKQFSSAQGQVVVTVNGIPDLTTVKVAGLPLFLFAAVAVLIFFILIAVAVTRRDKSRSHGPTRPPQPSFTY
;
A
#
# COMPACT_ATOMS: atom_id res chain seq x y z
N MET A 1 10.72 -28.28 -66.05
CA MET A 1 10.10 -27.11 -66.69
C MET A 1 9.16 -26.46 -65.71
N ARG A 2 9.24 -25.20 -65.59
CA ARG A 2 8.59 -24.20 -64.73
C ARG A 2 9.38 -23.84 -63.46
N LYS A 3 10.03 -22.69 -63.62
CA LYS A 3 10.68 -21.89 -62.57
C LYS A 3 9.60 -21.32 -61.63
N ALA A 4 9.73 -21.49 -60.32
CA ALA A 4 8.97 -20.77 -59.33
C ALA A 4 9.87 -19.69 -58.73
N SER A 5 9.51 -18.43 -58.98
CA SER A 5 10.14 -17.26 -58.37
C SER A 5 9.71 -17.16 -56.90
N VAL A 6 10.67 -17.11 -55.99
CA VAL A 6 10.46 -16.79 -54.60
C VAL A 6 10.45 -15.27 -54.46
N ILE A 7 9.30 -14.71 -54.10
CA ILE A 7 9.15 -13.30 -53.71
C ILE A 7 9.36 -13.27 -52.19
N VAL A 8 10.45 -12.62 -51.78
CA VAL A 8 10.71 -12.33 -50.35
C VAL A 8 9.96 -11.04 -49.99
N PHE A 9 8.92 -11.14 -49.20
CA PHE A 9 8.29 -10.00 -48.55
C PHE A 9 9.11 -9.65 -47.31
N LEU A 10 9.85 -8.54 -47.35
CA LEU A 10 10.33 -7.85 -46.15
C LEU A 10 9.15 -7.14 -45.47
N SER A 11 8.60 -7.70 -44.44
CA SER A 11 7.69 -7.01 -43.54
C SER A 11 8.50 -6.16 -42.56
N LEU A 12 8.50 -4.85 -42.78
CA LEU A 12 9.00 -3.86 -41.85
C LEU A 12 8.01 -3.73 -40.70
N SER A 13 8.21 -4.48 -39.62
CA SER A 13 7.44 -4.31 -38.39
C SER A 13 7.92 -3.06 -37.67
N LEU A 14 7.14 -2.00 -37.80
CA LEU A 14 7.24 -0.78 -36.98
C LEU A 14 6.88 -1.14 -35.55
N LEU A 15 7.89 -1.33 -34.69
CA LEU A 15 7.69 -1.49 -33.24
C LEU A 15 7.30 -0.12 -32.68
N VAL A 16 6.01 0.12 -32.51
CA VAL A 16 5.49 1.22 -31.71
C VAL A 16 5.72 0.84 -30.25
N PHE A 17 6.70 1.44 -29.62
CA PHE A 17 6.83 1.42 -28.16
C PHE A 17 5.68 2.23 -27.56
N LEU A 18 4.59 1.55 -27.18
CA LEU A 18 3.65 2.10 -26.21
C LEU A 18 4.34 2.04 -24.84
N PRO A 19 4.34 3.12 -24.06
CA PRO A 19 4.78 3.02 -22.69
C PRO A 19 3.79 2.11 -21.95
N THR A 20 4.25 0.93 -21.53
CA THR A 20 3.55 0.11 -20.54
C THR A 20 3.57 0.91 -19.25
N ASN A 21 2.43 1.53 -18.91
CA ASN A 21 2.15 1.94 -17.53
C ASN A 21 2.11 0.68 -16.67
N GLY A 22 3.27 0.21 -16.26
CA GLY A 22 3.40 -0.64 -15.12
C GLY A 22 2.93 0.20 -13.93
N SER A 23 1.74 -0.08 -13.43
CA SER A 23 1.33 0.32 -12.09
C SER A 23 2.29 -0.36 -11.11
N GLN A 24 3.44 0.25 -10.89
CA GLN A 24 4.18 0.03 -9.69
C GLN A 24 3.26 0.50 -8.57
N SER A 25 2.77 -0.42 -7.76
CA SER A 25 2.27 -0.11 -6.44
C SER A 25 3.43 0.54 -5.68
N HIS A 26 3.52 1.86 -5.78
CA HIS A 26 4.32 2.64 -4.87
C HIS A 26 3.62 2.46 -3.53
N SER A 27 4.14 1.56 -2.69
CA SER A 27 3.97 1.68 -1.26
C SER A 27 4.62 3.02 -0.90
N TYR A 28 3.82 4.09 -0.87
CA TYR A 28 4.25 5.34 -0.28
C TYR A 28 4.72 5.02 1.14
N PRO A 29 5.94 5.39 1.53
CA PRO A 29 6.31 5.30 2.92
C PRO A 29 5.25 6.08 3.69
N ARG A 30 4.62 5.46 4.70
CA ARG A 30 3.65 6.11 5.60
C ARG A 30 4.26 7.44 5.99
N SER A 31 3.56 8.55 5.71
CA SER A 31 4.04 9.87 6.09
C SER A 31 4.16 9.89 7.62
N PHE A 32 5.37 10.06 8.13
CA PHE A 32 5.70 10.07 9.56
C PHE A 32 5.02 11.22 10.36
N LEU A 33 4.14 12.00 9.71
CA LEU A 33 3.53 13.20 10.30
C LEU A 33 2.25 12.94 11.10
N ASN A 34 1.62 11.74 10.98
CA ASN A 34 0.59 11.28 11.91
C ASN A 34 1.13 10.00 12.55
N ALA A 35 1.37 10.05 13.86
CA ALA A 35 1.69 8.85 14.62
C ALA A 35 0.48 7.88 14.51
N GLY A 36 0.58 6.92 13.59
CA GLY A 36 -0.36 5.80 13.51
C GLY A 36 -0.33 4.97 14.79
N PRO A 37 -1.17 3.92 14.89
CA PRO A 37 -1.22 3.08 16.09
C PRO A 37 0.15 2.51 16.45
N ILE A 38 0.38 2.33 17.76
CA ILE A 38 1.67 1.89 18.31
C ILE A 38 1.99 0.42 17.97
N GLY A 39 0.99 -0.38 17.57
CA GLY A 39 1.13 -1.81 17.28
C GLY A 39 0.31 -2.28 16.09
N THR A 40 0.36 -3.58 15.81
CA THR A 40 -0.47 -4.25 14.80
C THR A 40 -1.52 -5.13 15.46
N THR A 41 -2.67 -5.29 14.84
CA THR A 41 -3.74 -6.17 15.33
C THR A 41 -3.47 -7.62 14.93
N ASP A 42 -3.30 -8.51 15.93
CA ASP A 42 -3.29 -9.96 15.71
C ASP A 42 -4.72 -10.43 15.44
N TYR A 43 -4.94 -11.17 14.34
CA TYR A 43 -6.26 -11.66 13.96
C TYR A 43 -7.30 -10.54 13.94
N PRO A 44 -7.21 -9.58 13.00
CA PRO A 44 -8.05 -8.40 12.98
C PRO A 44 -9.54 -8.76 12.92
N TRP A 45 -10.37 -7.99 13.65
CA TRP A 45 -11.83 -8.12 13.69
C TRP A 45 -12.44 -7.05 12.77
N THR A 46 -12.32 -7.25 11.45
CA THR A 46 -12.48 -6.20 10.43
C THR A 46 -13.91 -5.81 10.09
N MET A 47 -14.91 -6.53 10.58
CA MET A 47 -16.32 -6.24 10.35
C MET A 47 -17.20 -6.79 11.46
N PHE A 48 -18.50 -6.44 11.44
CA PHE A 48 -19.46 -6.98 12.39
C PHE A 48 -19.37 -8.50 12.44
N HIS A 49 -19.16 -9.02 13.63
CA HIS A 49 -19.13 -10.47 13.91
C HIS A 49 -18.01 -11.22 13.16
N TYR A 50 -16.82 -10.58 13.05
CA TYR A 50 -15.53 -11.08 12.63
C TYR A 50 -15.34 -11.23 11.11
N ASP A 51 -16.15 -12.06 10.44
CA ASP A 51 -16.00 -12.41 9.03
C ASP A 51 -17.29 -12.19 8.21
N ALA A 52 -17.20 -12.38 6.89
CA ALA A 52 -18.33 -12.22 5.98
C ALA A 52 -19.46 -13.21 6.22
N GLY A 53 -19.16 -14.41 6.72
CA GLY A 53 -20.14 -15.42 7.13
C GLY A 53 -20.79 -15.12 8.48
N ARG A 54 -20.32 -14.09 9.21
CA ARG A 54 -20.79 -13.70 10.54
C ARG A 54 -20.59 -14.79 11.61
N ASN A 55 -19.45 -15.49 11.55
CA ASN A 55 -19.20 -16.62 12.47
C ASN A 55 -18.82 -16.18 13.89
N GLY A 56 -18.41 -14.95 14.10
CA GLY A 56 -18.12 -14.39 15.43
C GLY A 56 -17.02 -15.11 16.21
N ALA A 57 -16.07 -15.74 15.51
CA ALA A 57 -15.03 -16.57 16.09
C ALA A 57 -13.66 -16.20 15.57
N THR A 58 -12.74 -15.84 16.48
CA THR A 58 -11.35 -15.52 16.16
C THR A 58 -10.39 -16.57 16.73
N PRO A 59 -9.28 -16.91 16.04
CA PRO A 59 -8.20 -17.71 16.61
C PRO A 59 -7.51 -17.02 17.79
N ALA A 60 -7.63 -15.69 17.93
CA ALA A 60 -7.02 -14.92 19.00
C ALA A 60 -7.39 -15.45 20.40
N SER A 61 -6.52 -15.20 21.37
CA SER A 61 -6.87 -15.31 22.78
C SER A 61 -7.63 -14.05 23.20
N GLY A 62 -8.61 -14.21 24.07
CA GLY A 62 -9.23 -13.12 24.83
C GLY A 62 -8.61 -13.00 26.22
N PRO A 63 -8.96 -11.95 26.99
CA PRO A 63 -8.44 -11.76 28.35
C PRO A 63 -8.93 -12.85 29.31
N THR A 64 -8.05 -13.25 30.22
CA THR A 64 -8.34 -14.26 31.26
C THR A 64 -8.92 -13.64 32.52
N SER A 65 -8.95 -12.31 32.63
CA SER A 65 -9.51 -11.53 33.75
C SER A 65 -10.19 -10.26 33.28
N ALA A 66 -11.05 -9.70 34.10
CA ALA A 66 -11.83 -8.46 33.83
C ALA A 66 -11.03 -7.18 34.10
N SER A 67 -9.76 -7.09 33.72
CA SER A 67 -8.91 -5.92 33.98
C SER A 67 -9.13 -4.83 32.95
N LEU A 68 -9.56 -3.63 33.38
CA LEU A 68 -9.70 -2.47 32.51
C LEU A 68 -8.32 -1.95 32.11
N MET A 69 -8.09 -1.85 30.80
CA MET A 69 -6.89 -1.21 30.26
C MET A 69 -7.13 0.28 30.04
N TRP A 70 -8.16 0.59 29.29
CA TRP A 70 -8.57 1.96 29.01
C TRP A 70 -10.08 2.04 28.72
N SER A 71 -10.63 3.23 28.83
CA SER A 71 -11.94 3.56 28.29
C SER A 71 -11.90 4.93 27.65
N TYR A 72 -12.68 5.10 26.58
CA TYR A 72 -12.82 6.36 25.85
C TYR A 72 -14.28 6.79 25.87
N THR A 73 -14.55 8.10 26.09
CA THR A 73 -15.92 8.65 26.09
C THR A 73 -16.22 9.30 24.75
N THR A 74 -17.23 8.81 24.04
CA THR A 74 -17.78 9.39 22.82
C THR A 74 -18.82 10.44 23.13
N GLY A 75 -19.30 11.20 22.10
CA GLY A 75 -20.35 12.20 22.29
C GLY A 75 -21.77 11.64 22.45
N GLY A 76 -21.98 10.33 22.27
CA GLY A 76 -23.28 9.66 22.35
C GLY A 76 -23.17 8.17 22.65
N ILE A 77 -24.31 7.53 22.83
CA ILE A 77 -24.40 6.09 23.15
C ILE A 77 -23.66 5.25 22.10
N VAL A 78 -22.95 4.20 22.52
CA VAL A 78 -22.28 3.24 21.64
C VAL A 78 -23.15 1.98 21.53
N TYR A 79 -23.99 1.94 20.48
CA TYR A 79 -24.81 0.76 20.15
C TYR A 79 -24.10 -0.22 19.25
N ALA A 80 -23.41 0.32 18.23
CA ALA A 80 -22.71 -0.47 17.24
C ALA A 80 -21.46 -1.13 17.86
N SER A 81 -21.02 -2.19 17.22
CA SER A 81 -19.88 -2.95 17.71
C SER A 81 -18.56 -2.31 17.29
N PRO A 82 -17.51 -2.37 18.12
CA PRO A 82 -16.17 -2.02 17.71
C PRO A 82 -15.67 -2.99 16.62
N ILE A 83 -14.78 -2.49 15.75
CA ILE A 83 -13.96 -3.33 14.88
C ILE A 83 -12.49 -2.96 15.05
N LEU A 84 -11.61 -3.87 14.68
CA LEU A 84 -10.17 -3.80 14.94
C LEU A 84 -9.41 -4.14 13.66
N ALA A 85 -8.57 -3.23 13.24
CA ALA A 85 -7.66 -3.45 12.11
C ALA A 85 -6.41 -2.58 12.29
N ASP A 86 -5.26 -3.08 11.89
CA ASP A 86 -3.98 -2.37 11.81
C ASP A 86 -3.62 -1.50 13.04
N GLY A 87 -4.03 -1.96 14.25
CA GLY A 87 -3.80 -1.26 15.52
C GLY A 87 -4.81 -0.16 15.83
N PHE A 88 -5.86 -0.02 15.01
CA PHE A 88 -7.00 0.87 15.28
C PHE A 88 -8.17 0.12 15.91
N VAL A 89 -8.92 0.85 16.75
CA VAL A 89 -10.28 0.48 17.17
C VAL A 89 -11.24 1.50 16.56
N PHE A 90 -12.11 1.07 15.66
CA PHE A 90 -13.12 1.92 15.04
C PHE A 90 -14.44 1.81 15.80
N ILE A 91 -14.93 2.93 16.30
CA ILE A 91 -16.12 3.02 17.16
C ILE A 91 -17.14 3.95 16.51
N PRO A 92 -18.25 3.42 15.99
CA PRO A 92 -19.38 4.23 15.59
C PRO A 92 -20.22 4.63 16.80
N SER A 93 -20.69 5.86 16.82
CA SER A 93 -21.43 6.44 17.93
C SER A 93 -22.76 7.05 17.50
N TYR A 94 -23.70 7.09 18.42
CA TYR A 94 -25.02 7.69 18.21
C TYR A 94 -24.98 9.22 18.06
N ASP A 95 -23.84 9.86 18.33
CA ASP A 95 -23.58 11.28 18.05
C ASP A 95 -23.30 11.59 16.57
N GLY A 96 -23.34 10.57 15.71
CA GLY A 96 -23.10 10.71 14.28
C GLY A 96 -21.62 10.67 13.89
N LYS A 97 -20.73 10.33 14.81
CA LYS A 97 -19.30 10.23 14.52
C LYS A 97 -18.81 8.78 14.53
N LEU A 98 -17.86 8.52 13.63
CA LEU A 98 -16.94 7.38 13.73
C LEU A 98 -15.65 7.86 14.38
N TYR A 99 -15.20 7.17 15.41
CA TYR A 99 -13.95 7.43 16.11
C TYR A 99 -12.96 6.33 15.76
N ALA A 100 -11.72 6.71 15.42
CA ALA A 100 -10.59 5.79 15.30
C ALA A 100 -9.66 6.04 16.48
N LEU A 101 -9.54 5.04 17.33
CA LEU A 101 -8.72 5.08 18.53
C LEU A 101 -7.51 4.15 18.34
N ASP A 102 -6.40 4.49 19.00
CA ASP A 102 -5.28 3.57 19.15
C ASP A 102 -5.70 2.35 19.99
N GLU A 103 -5.51 1.15 19.48
CA GLU A 103 -5.95 -0.10 20.10
C GLU A 103 -5.32 -0.30 21.49
N PHE A 104 -4.09 0.18 21.69
CA PHE A 104 -3.30 -0.12 22.88
C PHE A 104 -3.49 0.92 23.99
N THR A 105 -3.68 2.17 23.63
CA THR A 105 -3.77 3.30 24.58
C THR A 105 -5.17 3.88 24.71
N GLY A 106 -6.07 3.64 23.77
CA GLY A 106 -7.39 4.26 23.68
C GLY A 106 -7.35 5.74 23.28
N SER A 107 -6.20 6.25 22.85
CA SER A 107 -6.07 7.63 22.41
C SER A 107 -6.77 7.86 21.07
N LEU A 108 -7.44 9.01 20.92
CA LEU A 108 -8.06 9.39 19.65
C LEU A 108 -6.98 9.69 18.62
N ILE A 109 -7.07 9.01 17.46
CA ILE A 109 -6.21 9.28 16.30
C ILE A 109 -6.93 10.22 15.34
N TRP A 110 -8.16 9.87 14.94
CA TRP A 110 -9.02 10.71 14.13
C TRP A 110 -10.51 10.44 14.39
N SER A 111 -11.37 11.33 13.95
CA SER A 111 -12.82 11.10 13.92
C SER A 111 -13.45 11.70 12.67
N PHE A 112 -14.50 11.04 12.16
CA PHE A 112 -15.27 11.48 11.00
C PHE A 112 -16.74 11.67 11.39
N ALA A 113 -17.33 12.80 11.01
CA ALA A 113 -18.73 13.11 11.30
C ALA A 113 -19.61 12.85 10.07
N THR A 114 -20.73 12.12 10.27
CA THR A 114 -21.79 11.94 9.28
C THR A 114 -22.94 12.92 9.58
N GLY A 115 -23.94 12.97 8.69
CA GLY A 115 -25.10 13.83 8.87
C GLY A 115 -26.15 13.34 9.88
N SER A 116 -26.00 12.12 10.45
CA SER A 116 -26.96 11.53 11.41
C SER A 116 -26.29 10.43 12.23
N ASN A 117 -27.04 9.86 13.18
CA ASN A 117 -26.58 8.77 14.05
C ASN A 117 -26.03 7.57 13.27
N ILE A 118 -24.99 6.96 13.82
CA ILE A 118 -24.41 5.72 13.31
C ILE A 118 -24.79 4.58 14.25
N VAL A 119 -25.52 3.60 13.73
CA VAL A 119 -25.94 2.38 14.45
C VAL A 119 -25.36 1.11 13.81
N ALA A 120 -24.80 1.23 12.62
CA ALA A 120 -24.15 0.17 11.88
C ALA A 120 -22.69 0.01 12.32
N THR A 121 -22.23 -1.22 12.47
CA THR A 121 -20.82 -1.53 12.65
C THR A 121 -20.10 -1.37 11.31
N PRO A 122 -18.97 -0.65 11.23
CA PRO A 122 -18.25 -0.47 9.97
C PRO A 122 -17.57 -1.78 9.52
N ALA A 123 -17.02 -1.76 8.29
CA ALA A 123 -16.14 -2.80 7.78
C ALA A 123 -14.82 -2.17 7.31
N VAL A 124 -13.70 -2.89 7.46
CA VAL A 124 -12.37 -2.45 7.02
C VAL A 124 -11.78 -3.47 6.06
N GLY A 125 -11.15 -2.99 5.02
CA GLY A 125 -10.37 -3.82 4.10
C GLY A 125 -9.54 -2.97 3.14
N ASN A 126 -8.33 -3.42 2.87
CA ASN A 126 -7.39 -2.76 1.96
C ASN A 126 -7.12 -1.27 2.29
N GLY A 127 -7.04 -0.93 3.58
CA GLY A 127 -6.78 0.43 4.04
C GLY A 127 -8.00 1.38 3.94
N ILE A 128 -9.20 0.85 3.76
CA ILE A 128 -10.44 1.62 3.62
C ILE A 128 -11.46 1.19 4.68
N VAL A 129 -12.05 2.17 5.36
CA VAL A 129 -13.15 1.98 6.32
C VAL A 129 -14.48 2.29 5.63
N TYR A 130 -15.40 1.34 5.60
CA TYR A 130 -16.74 1.48 5.03
C TYR A 130 -17.76 1.68 6.14
N LEU A 131 -18.52 2.77 6.08
CA LEU A 131 -19.41 3.23 7.12
C LEU A 131 -20.81 3.49 6.59
N SER A 132 -21.83 2.87 7.21
CA SER A 132 -23.24 3.16 6.95
C SER A 132 -23.81 4.14 7.99
N SER A 133 -24.64 5.09 7.56
CA SER A 133 -25.25 6.10 8.43
C SER A 133 -26.75 6.29 8.17
N LYS A 134 -27.47 6.74 9.20
CA LYS A 134 -28.88 7.12 9.07
C LYS A 134 -29.10 8.38 8.24
N ASP A 135 -28.05 9.07 7.81
CA ASP A 135 -28.11 10.19 6.87
C ASP A 135 -28.30 9.77 5.41
N PHE A 136 -28.74 8.52 5.18
CA PHE A 136 -28.97 7.91 3.88
C PHE A 136 -27.68 7.63 3.10
N SER A 137 -26.52 7.58 3.76
CA SER A 137 -25.25 7.45 3.05
C SER A 137 -24.44 6.24 3.50
N VAL A 138 -23.65 5.72 2.56
CA VAL A 138 -22.50 4.86 2.82
C VAL A 138 -21.26 5.63 2.41
N TYR A 139 -20.27 5.60 3.27
CA TYR A 139 -18.99 6.28 3.12
C TYR A 139 -17.85 5.28 3.01
N ALA A 140 -16.83 5.63 2.22
CA ALA A 140 -15.52 5.02 2.30
C ALA A 140 -14.52 6.07 2.77
N LEU A 141 -13.76 5.74 3.79
CA LEU A 141 -12.77 6.60 4.41
C LEU A 141 -11.41 5.95 4.34
N ASP A 142 -10.36 6.75 4.15
CA ASP A 142 -8.98 6.29 4.34
C ASP A 142 -8.77 5.86 5.80
N GLU A 143 -8.28 4.66 6.00
CA GLU A 143 -8.14 4.06 7.33
C GLU A 143 -7.22 4.86 8.25
N ASN A 144 -6.14 5.45 7.73
CA ASN A 144 -5.12 6.11 8.52
C ASN A 144 -5.49 7.56 8.89
N SER A 145 -6.19 8.27 7.99
CA SER A 145 -6.48 9.70 8.13
C SER A 145 -7.94 10.03 8.42
N GLY A 146 -8.86 9.09 8.18
CA GLY A 146 -10.30 9.36 8.22
C GLY A 146 -10.82 10.23 7.08
N SER A 147 -9.99 10.53 6.07
CA SER A 147 -10.38 11.33 4.92
C SER A 147 -11.38 10.57 4.05
N MET A 148 -12.44 11.24 3.61
CA MET A 148 -13.47 10.64 2.76
C MET A 148 -12.90 10.38 1.35
N LEU A 149 -12.94 9.13 0.91
CA LEU A 149 -12.56 8.71 -0.43
C LEU A 149 -13.75 8.80 -1.39
N TRP A 150 -14.89 8.25 -0.98
CA TRP A 150 -16.14 8.35 -1.73
C TRP A 150 -17.37 8.26 -0.80
N ARG A 151 -18.53 8.68 -1.32
CA ARG A 151 -19.83 8.63 -0.65
C ARG A 151 -20.91 8.25 -1.65
N ILE A 152 -21.84 7.38 -1.23
CA ILE A 152 -23.07 7.07 -1.95
C ILE A 152 -24.28 7.48 -1.13
N SER A 153 -25.23 8.18 -1.78
CA SER A 153 -26.53 8.48 -1.20
C SER A 153 -27.56 7.45 -1.63
N ASN A 154 -28.39 7.02 -0.69
CA ASN A 154 -29.42 6.00 -0.86
C ASN A 154 -30.84 6.57 -0.74
N ILE A 155 -31.83 5.73 -1.06
CA ILE A 155 -33.26 6.12 -1.00
C ILE A 155 -33.83 6.20 0.42
N ALA A 156 -33.13 5.59 1.39
CA ALA A 156 -33.52 5.51 2.79
C ALA A 156 -32.28 5.41 3.71
N PRO A 157 -32.44 5.61 5.03
CA PRO A 157 -31.37 5.40 5.98
C PRO A 157 -30.73 4.02 5.86
N VAL A 158 -29.41 3.93 6.11
CA VAL A 158 -28.67 2.67 6.09
C VAL A 158 -28.28 2.32 7.53
N VAL A 159 -28.94 1.29 8.07
CA VAL A 159 -28.70 0.77 9.43
C VAL A 159 -28.00 -0.57 9.43
N SER A 160 -27.98 -1.26 8.28
CA SER A 160 -27.24 -2.52 8.13
C SER A 160 -25.74 -2.28 8.13
N SER A 161 -25.01 -3.15 8.82
CA SER A 161 -23.54 -3.14 8.81
C SER A 161 -23.05 -3.65 7.46
N PRO A 162 -22.16 -2.92 6.77
CA PRO A 162 -21.61 -3.35 5.50
C PRO A 162 -20.82 -4.66 5.63
N VAL A 163 -20.78 -5.44 4.57
CA VAL A 163 -20.05 -6.70 4.45
C VAL A 163 -19.07 -6.60 3.29
N LEU A 164 -17.79 -6.86 3.55
CA LEU A 164 -16.78 -7.04 2.52
C LEU A 164 -16.61 -8.54 2.23
N ALA A 165 -16.87 -8.95 1.01
CA ALA A 165 -16.63 -10.30 0.54
C ALA A 165 -16.35 -10.32 -0.97
N ASP A 166 -15.43 -11.17 -1.40
CA ASP A 166 -15.15 -11.46 -2.82
C ASP A 166 -15.03 -10.20 -3.70
N GLY A 167 -14.34 -9.16 -3.17
CA GLY A 167 -14.10 -7.89 -3.87
C GLY A 167 -15.34 -6.99 -4.00
N LYS A 168 -16.38 -7.21 -3.20
CA LYS A 168 -17.64 -6.44 -3.20
C LYS A 168 -17.98 -5.95 -1.79
N LEU A 169 -18.69 -4.83 -1.72
CA LEU A 169 -19.29 -4.27 -0.53
C LEU A 169 -20.80 -4.44 -0.59
N PHE A 170 -21.38 -5.14 0.39
CA PHE A 170 -22.82 -5.43 0.44
C PHE A 170 -23.48 -4.70 1.61
N TYR A 171 -24.67 -4.14 1.39
CA TYR A 171 -25.52 -3.58 2.45
C TYR A 171 -26.98 -3.47 2.00
N GLY A 172 -27.87 -3.33 2.98
CA GLY A 172 -29.31 -3.07 2.75
C GLY A 172 -29.73 -1.71 3.30
N THR A 173 -30.72 -1.07 2.69
CA THR A 173 -31.36 0.16 3.18
C THR A 173 -32.61 -0.18 3.99
N LEU A 174 -33.04 0.74 4.85
CA LEU A 174 -34.39 0.68 5.40
C LEU A 174 -35.44 0.85 4.27
N TYR A 175 -36.69 0.51 4.58
CA TYR A 175 -37.80 0.77 3.67
C TYR A 175 -38.03 2.29 3.53
N SER A 176 -38.16 2.75 2.29
CA SER A 176 -38.52 4.12 1.95
C SER A 176 -40.02 4.22 1.65
N PRO A 177 -40.84 4.87 2.49
CA PRO A 177 -42.25 5.02 2.19
C PRO A 177 -42.52 5.78 0.88
N SER A 178 -41.68 6.75 0.54
CA SER A 178 -41.81 7.53 -0.70
C SER A 178 -41.45 6.73 -1.95
N ALA A 179 -40.51 5.79 -1.85
CA ALA A 179 -40.12 4.89 -2.94
C ALA A 179 -40.91 3.57 -2.96
N GLY A 180 -41.66 3.27 -1.89
CA GLY A 180 -42.42 2.01 -1.74
C GLY A 180 -41.54 0.75 -1.66
N ARG A 181 -40.26 0.89 -1.26
CA ARG A 181 -39.31 -0.21 -1.24
C ARG A 181 -38.08 0.06 -0.35
N ALA A 182 -37.39 -1.01 0.00
CA ALA A 182 -36.00 -1.02 0.40
C ALA A 182 -35.12 -1.48 -0.75
N GLU A 183 -33.82 -1.34 -0.64
CA GLU A 183 -32.85 -1.82 -1.63
C GLU A 183 -31.74 -2.60 -0.94
N PHE A 184 -31.31 -3.69 -1.57
CA PHE A 184 -30.09 -4.39 -1.22
C PHE A 184 -29.07 -4.23 -2.36
N LEU A 185 -27.84 -3.80 -2.05
CA LEU A 185 -26.85 -3.38 -3.03
C LEU A 185 -25.54 -4.16 -2.89
N ALA A 186 -24.86 -4.35 -4.03
CA ALA A 186 -23.46 -4.71 -4.10
C ALA A 186 -22.68 -3.63 -4.85
N LEU A 187 -21.61 -3.14 -4.24
CA LEU A 187 -20.75 -2.08 -4.77
C LEU A 187 -19.33 -2.56 -5.00
N ASN A 188 -18.63 -1.87 -5.90
CA ASN A 188 -17.18 -1.89 -5.94
C ASN A 188 -16.66 -1.12 -4.72
N PRO A 189 -15.87 -1.73 -3.83
CA PRO A 189 -15.38 -1.08 -2.62
C PRO A 189 -14.37 0.05 -2.91
N GLN A 190 -13.71 0.07 -4.07
CA GLN A 190 -12.68 1.06 -4.38
C GLN A 190 -13.26 2.44 -4.78
N ASP A 191 -14.37 2.44 -5.50
CA ASP A 191 -14.95 3.66 -6.08
C ASP A 191 -16.45 3.86 -5.80
N GLY A 192 -17.10 2.89 -5.15
CA GLY A 192 -18.53 2.94 -4.82
C GLY A 192 -19.45 2.67 -6.02
N THR A 193 -18.95 2.27 -7.19
CA THR A 193 -19.81 1.91 -8.33
C THR A 193 -20.69 0.72 -8.02
N VAL A 194 -21.96 0.78 -8.45
CA VAL A 194 -22.95 -0.25 -8.18
C VAL A 194 -22.79 -1.40 -9.18
N PHE A 195 -22.47 -2.61 -8.70
CA PHE A 195 -22.50 -3.81 -9.51
C PHE A 195 -23.95 -4.26 -9.80
N TRP A 196 -24.76 -4.35 -8.76
CA TRP A 196 -26.17 -4.67 -8.87
C TRP A 196 -26.99 -4.12 -7.69
N ARG A 197 -28.30 -4.02 -7.91
CA ARG A 197 -29.29 -3.56 -6.94
C ARG A 197 -30.51 -4.43 -7.00
N THR A 198 -30.98 -4.94 -5.85
CA THR A 198 -32.20 -5.74 -5.74
C THR A 198 -33.23 -4.97 -4.93
N THR A 199 -34.45 -4.87 -5.47
CA THR A 199 -35.60 -4.23 -4.81
C THR A 199 -36.24 -5.20 -3.83
N ILE A 200 -36.51 -4.75 -2.62
CA ILE A 200 -37.15 -5.47 -1.53
C ILE A 200 -38.42 -4.72 -1.12
N SER A 201 -39.53 -5.43 -0.99
CA SER A 201 -40.83 -4.84 -0.68
C SER A 201 -41.09 -4.62 0.81
N ASP A 202 -40.14 -4.93 1.67
CA ASP A 202 -40.27 -4.83 3.14
C ASP A 202 -38.95 -4.29 3.74
N TYR A 203 -38.88 -4.10 5.07
CA TYR A 203 -37.71 -3.54 5.78
C TYR A 203 -36.53 -4.49 5.81
N ILE A 204 -35.31 -3.95 5.62
CA ILE A 204 -34.04 -4.61 5.87
C ILE A 204 -33.38 -3.92 7.06
N GLU A 205 -33.52 -4.48 8.25
CA GLU A 205 -32.93 -3.91 9.47
C GLU A 205 -31.63 -4.65 9.86
N GLY A 206 -31.59 -5.96 9.66
CA GLY A 206 -30.42 -6.80 9.93
C GLY A 206 -29.32 -6.64 8.89
N SER A 207 -28.10 -6.93 9.30
CA SER A 207 -26.95 -7.01 8.39
C SER A 207 -26.96 -8.36 7.64
N ALA A 208 -26.26 -8.41 6.51
CA ALA A 208 -26.15 -9.65 5.74
C ALA A 208 -24.99 -10.55 6.21
N ALA A 209 -25.06 -11.83 5.86
CA ALA A 209 -23.92 -12.75 5.80
C ALA A 209 -23.68 -13.14 4.33
N VAL A 210 -22.40 -13.32 3.96
CA VAL A 210 -21.98 -13.74 2.61
C VAL A 210 -21.15 -15.01 2.73
N SER A 211 -21.54 -16.03 1.97
CA SER A 211 -20.82 -17.31 1.98
C SER A 211 -21.19 -18.15 0.75
N ASN A 212 -20.20 -18.80 0.14
CA ASN A 212 -20.37 -19.75 -0.97
C ASN A 212 -21.18 -19.17 -2.15
N GLY A 213 -20.87 -17.93 -2.58
CA GLY A 213 -21.52 -17.25 -3.69
C GLY A 213 -22.97 -16.82 -3.41
N ARG A 214 -23.35 -16.68 -2.14
CA ARG A 214 -24.69 -16.30 -1.69
C ARG A 214 -24.63 -15.21 -0.63
N VAL A 215 -25.64 -14.33 -0.68
CA VAL A 215 -25.89 -13.28 0.31
C VAL A 215 -27.17 -13.60 1.06
N PHE A 216 -27.11 -13.66 2.38
CA PHE A 216 -28.25 -14.01 3.25
C PHE A 216 -28.60 -12.81 4.14
N PHE A 217 -29.87 -12.46 4.23
CA PHE A 217 -30.37 -11.43 5.14
C PHE A 217 -31.85 -11.68 5.50
N GLY A 218 -32.27 -11.04 6.60
CA GLY A 218 -33.67 -11.06 7.04
C GLY A 218 -34.42 -9.84 6.56
N ILE A 219 -35.68 -10.00 6.22
CA ILE A 219 -36.65 -8.92 5.93
C ILE A 219 -37.93 -9.15 6.74
N GLY A 220 -38.64 -8.07 6.95
CA GLY A 220 -39.98 -8.11 7.57
C GLY A 220 -40.16 -7.11 8.69
N ALA A 221 -41.19 -6.33 8.57
CA ALA A 221 -41.84 -5.54 9.61
C ALA A 221 -43.31 -5.28 9.23
N LEU A 222 -43.66 -5.42 7.95
CA LEU A 222 -45.02 -5.23 7.40
C LEU A 222 -45.78 -6.54 7.29
N SER A 223 -45.08 -7.68 7.26
CA SER A 223 -45.64 -8.99 7.06
C SER A 223 -44.94 -10.07 7.90
N ASN A 224 -45.05 -11.34 7.52
CA ASN A 224 -44.23 -12.39 8.11
C ASN A 224 -42.75 -12.18 7.79
N ALA A 225 -41.88 -12.45 8.76
CA ALA A 225 -40.46 -12.40 8.52
C ALA A 225 -40.01 -13.40 7.47
N VAL A 226 -39.12 -12.98 6.59
CA VAL A 226 -38.60 -13.80 5.49
C VAL A 226 -37.06 -13.77 5.53
N VAL A 227 -36.46 -14.96 5.44
CA VAL A 227 -35.02 -15.08 5.17
C VAL A 227 -34.83 -15.15 3.66
N VAL A 228 -33.96 -14.32 3.12
CA VAL A 228 -33.68 -14.22 1.68
C VAL A 228 -32.25 -14.67 1.41
N ALA A 229 -32.08 -15.44 0.32
CA ALA A 229 -30.80 -15.72 -0.28
C ALA A 229 -30.75 -15.16 -1.70
N LEU A 230 -29.74 -14.33 -1.97
CA LEU A 230 -29.45 -13.81 -3.31
C LEU A 230 -28.16 -14.46 -3.84
N ASN A 231 -28.07 -14.55 -5.18
CA ASN A 231 -26.82 -14.82 -5.85
C ASN A 231 -25.87 -13.63 -5.63
N GLU A 232 -24.69 -13.88 -5.13
CA GLU A 232 -23.71 -12.86 -4.77
C GLU A 232 -23.26 -12.01 -5.98
N THR A 233 -23.14 -12.63 -7.15
CA THR A 233 -22.62 -11.97 -8.36
C THR A 233 -23.68 -11.14 -9.08
N THR A 234 -24.95 -11.63 -9.11
CA THR A 234 -26.01 -11.04 -9.92
C THR A 234 -27.10 -10.33 -9.13
N GLY A 235 -27.19 -10.53 -7.82
CA GLY A 235 -28.25 -10.02 -6.97
C GLY A 235 -29.61 -10.70 -7.19
N THR A 236 -29.69 -11.75 -8.01
CA THR A 236 -30.96 -12.48 -8.26
C THR A 236 -31.33 -13.36 -7.07
N SER A 237 -32.63 -13.47 -6.78
CA SER A 237 -33.11 -14.32 -5.70
C SER A 237 -32.88 -15.81 -6.04
N LEU A 238 -32.27 -16.53 -5.10
CA LEU A 238 -32.08 -17.98 -5.18
C LEU A 238 -33.18 -18.74 -4.46
N TRP A 239 -33.50 -18.29 -3.27
CA TRP A 239 -34.60 -18.84 -2.47
C TRP A 239 -35.05 -17.84 -1.40
N THR A 240 -36.25 -18.02 -0.89
CA THR A 240 -36.81 -17.35 0.27
C THR A 240 -37.44 -18.35 1.21
N TYR A 241 -37.33 -18.08 2.53
CA TYR A 241 -38.02 -18.87 3.57
C TYR A 241 -38.91 -17.94 4.39
N SER A 242 -40.24 -18.14 4.31
CA SER A 242 -41.20 -17.40 5.14
C SER A 242 -41.42 -18.12 6.48
N THR A 243 -41.38 -17.36 7.56
CA THR A 243 -41.57 -17.91 8.90
C THR A 243 -43.01 -18.28 9.22
N ALA A 244 -43.97 -17.87 8.40
CA ALA A 244 -45.44 -18.03 8.58
C ALA A 244 -45.94 -17.45 9.93
N VAL A 245 -45.17 -16.59 10.59
CA VAL A 245 -45.53 -15.94 11.86
C VAL A 245 -45.19 -14.46 11.72
N PRO A 246 -46.09 -13.53 12.11
CA PRO A 246 -45.77 -12.10 12.17
C PRO A 246 -44.66 -11.86 13.16
N THR A 247 -43.48 -11.52 12.65
CA THR A 247 -42.27 -11.22 13.42
C THR A 247 -41.28 -10.47 12.53
N THR A 248 -40.23 -9.92 13.12
CA THR A 248 -39.15 -9.26 12.42
C THR A 248 -37.84 -10.07 12.52
N ILE A 249 -36.87 -9.74 11.67
CA ILE A 249 -35.49 -10.24 11.74
C ILE A 249 -34.58 -9.00 11.76
N THR A 250 -34.23 -8.55 12.94
CA THR A 250 -33.32 -7.39 13.15
C THR A 250 -31.85 -7.84 13.27
N THR A 251 -31.61 -9.12 13.46
CA THR A 251 -30.27 -9.69 13.59
C THR A 251 -29.69 -10.10 12.24
N ALA A 252 -28.37 -10.18 12.16
CA ALA A 252 -27.73 -10.78 10.99
C ALA A 252 -27.85 -12.32 11.06
N PRO A 253 -28.11 -12.99 9.93
CA PRO A 253 -27.86 -14.42 9.83
C PRO A 253 -26.37 -14.72 9.99
N ALA A 254 -26.02 -15.96 10.38
CA ALA A 254 -24.65 -16.46 10.27
C ALA A 254 -24.64 -17.75 9.43
N SER A 255 -23.59 -17.95 8.64
CA SER A 255 -23.53 -19.06 7.68
C SER A 255 -22.29 -19.93 7.91
N ALA A 256 -22.52 -21.20 8.28
CA ALA A 256 -21.48 -22.21 8.45
C ALA A 256 -22.04 -23.63 8.24
N TYR A 257 -21.18 -24.59 7.99
CA TYR A 257 -21.49 -26.02 7.90
C TYR A 257 -22.66 -26.34 6.93
N GLY A 258 -22.79 -25.59 5.83
CA GLY A 258 -23.87 -25.77 4.83
C GLY A 258 -25.23 -25.27 5.30
N ASN A 259 -25.33 -24.57 6.41
CA ASN A 259 -26.56 -24.01 6.97
C ASN A 259 -26.45 -22.49 7.18
N VAL A 260 -27.61 -21.85 7.26
CA VAL A 260 -27.81 -20.46 7.66
C VAL A 260 -28.59 -20.46 8.97
N TYR A 261 -28.02 -19.81 9.99
CA TYR A 261 -28.61 -19.73 11.33
C TYR A 261 -29.13 -18.32 11.55
N VAL A 262 -30.37 -18.19 12.01
CA VAL A 262 -31.01 -16.89 12.21
C VAL A 262 -31.92 -16.88 13.42
N GLY A 263 -31.77 -15.84 14.24
CA GLY A 263 -32.69 -15.53 15.33
C GLY A 263 -33.84 -14.66 14.85
N LEU A 264 -35.04 -14.97 15.28
CA LEU A 264 -36.22 -14.12 15.03
C LEU A 264 -36.49 -13.23 16.26
N ASP A 265 -37.09 -12.08 16.05
CA ASP A 265 -37.55 -11.19 17.14
C ASP A 265 -38.78 -11.77 17.88
N SER A 266 -39.01 -13.06 17.71
CA SER A 266 -40.02 -13.85 18.40
C SER A 266 -39.36 -14.94 19.24
N THR A 267 -40.09 -16.02 19.51
CA THR A 267 -39.59 -17.15 20.31
C THR A 267 -38.80 -18.18 19.52
N ARG A 268 -38.37 -17.90 18.27
CA ARG A 268 -37.78 -18.92 17.40
C ARG A 268 -36.34 -18.58 16.97
N PHE A 269 -35.53 -19.63 16.94
CA PHE A 269 -34.22 -19.68 16.30
C PHE A 269 -34.24 -20.77 15.24
N LEU A 270 -33.71 -20.48 14.03
CA LEU A 270 -33.81 -21.35 12.86
C LEU A 270 -32.43 -21.74 12.35
N ALA A 271 -32.31 -22.97 11.84
CA ALA A 271 -31.26 -23.39 10.94
C ALA A 271 -31.88 -23.79 9.60
N LEU A 272 -31.48 -23.15 8.52
CA LEU A 272 -31.94 -23.38 7.16
C LEU A 272 -30.80 -23.95 6.33
N ASN A 273 -31.08 -24.85 5.43
CA ASN A 273 -30.10 -25.33 4.46
C ASN A 273 -29.64 -24.18 3.56
N GLN A 274 -28.32 -23.94 3.50
CA GLN A 274 -27.73 -22.83 2.76
C GLN A 274 -28.05 -22.85 1.26
N ALA A 275 -28.14 -24.04 0.64
CA ALA A 275 -28.37 -24.20 -0.80
C ALA A 275 -29.82 -24.06 -1.19
N SER A 276 -30.77 -24.63 -0.40
CA SER A 276 -32.18 -24.76 -0.73
C SER A 276 -33.13 -23.86 0.07
N GLY A 277 -32.68 -23.29 1.19
CA GLY A 277 -33.54 -22.56 2.11
C GLY A 277 -34.48 -23.46 2.94
N SER A 278 -34.41 -24.79 2.81
CA SER A 278 -35.28 -25.70 3.58
C SER A 278 -34.90 -25.68 5.07
N LEU A 279 -35.91 -25.79 5.93
CA LEU A 279 -35.72 -25.88 7.37
C LEU A 279 -34.96 -27.17 7.74
N VAL A 280 -33.84 -27.04 8.43
CA VAL A 280 -33.07 -28.17 8.97
C VAL A 280 -33.55 -28.47 10.38
N TRP A 281 -33.57 -27.47 11.23
CA TRP A 281 -34.13 -27.55 12.58
C TRP A 281 -34.58 -26.17 13.08
N SER A 282 -35.44 -26.16 14.07
CA SER A 282 -35.82 -24.94 14.78
C SER A 282 -35.82 -25.17 16.29
N PHE A 283 -35.61 -24.11 17.04
CA PHE A 283 -35.68 -24.11 18.49
C PHE A 283 -36.60 -22.97 18.96
N ASN A 284 -37.55 -23.32 19.83
CA ASN A 284 -38.40 -22.34 20.47
C ASN A 284 -37.73 -21.88 21.76
N THR A 285 -37.32 -20.61 21.82
CA THR A 285 -36.84 -19.99 23.04
C THR A 285 -37.97 -19.74 24.02
N PRO A 286 -37.80 -19.97 25.34
CA PRO A 286 -38.85 -19.68 26.31
C PRO A 286 -39.24 -18.20 26.30
N ASN A 287 -40.50 -17.85 26.04
CA ASN A 287 -41.05 -16.51 26.00
C ASN A 287 -40.45 -15.59 24.91
N VAL A 288 -41.09 -14.48 24.59
CA VAL A 288 -40.64 -13.51 23.59
C VAL A 288 -39.21 -13.09 23.88
N SER A 289 -38.29 -13.42 23.01
CA SER A 289 -36.88 -13.11 23.20
C SER A 289 -36.20 -12.93 21.85
N ASN A 290 -35.82 -11.72 21.57
CA ASN A 290 -34.95 -11.41 20.43
C ASN A 290 -33.66 -12.22 20.57
N ALA A 291 -33.46 -13.23 19.71
CA ALA A 291 -32.20 -13.96 19.67
C ALA A 291 -31.16 -13.12 18.93
N THR A 292 -29.92 -13.14 19.41
CA THR A 292 -28.83 -12.37 18.81
C THR A 292 -28.28 -13.02 17.55
N THR A 293 -27.46 -12.30 16.74
CA THR A 293 -26.63 -12.91 15.70
C THR A 293 -25.78 -14.02 16.34
N PRO A 294 -25.83 -15.27 15.83
CA PRO A 294 -25.16 -16.38 16.48
C PRO A 294 -23.65 -16.41 16.15
N ALA A 295 -22.81 -16.74 17.15
CA ALA A 295 -21.43 -17.14 16.90
C ALA A 295 -21.37 -18.65 16.61
N ILE A 296 -20.46 -19.09 15.74
CA ILE A 296 -20.39 -20.46 15.28
C ILE A 296 -18.96 -20.96 15.21
N ASN A 297 -18.68 -22.06 15.88
CA ASN A 297 -17.38 -22.74 15.76
C ASN A 297 -17.46 -24.20 16.21
N GLY A 298 -16.64 -25.07 15.61
CA GLY A 298 -16.50 -26.48 16.04
C GLY A 298 -17.81 -27.27 16.02
N GLY A 299 -18.74 -26.98 15.10
CA GLY A 299 -20.06 -27.64 15.03
C GLY A 299 -21.04 -27.17 16.11
N VAL A 300 -20.79 -26.06 16.79
CA VAL A 300 -21.65 -25.48 17.82
C VAL A 300 -22.09 -24.06 17.44
N VAL A 301 -23.35 -23.75 17.68
CA VAL A 301 -23.97 -22.43 17.50
C VAL A 301 -24.25 -21.83 18.87
N TYR A 302 -23.78 -20.59 19.09
CA TYR A 302 -23.93 -19.85 20.35
C TYR A 302 -24.78 -18.60 20.09
N PHE A 303 -25.81 -18.35 20.88
CA PHE A 303 -26.64 -17.16 20.76
C PHE A 303 -27.24 -16.73 22.11
N GLY A 304 -27.41 -15.44 22.28
CA GLY A 304 -28.09 -14.83 23.43
C GLY A 304 -29.57 -14.59 23.18
N THR A 305 -30.32 -14.34 24.24
CA THR A 305 -31.77 -14.07 24.19
C THR A 305 -32.16 -12.89 25.06
N GLY A 306 -33.31 -12.27 24.76
CA GLY A 306 -33.88 -11.19 25.55
C GLY A 306 -34.27 -11.55 27.00
N ARG A 307 -34.16 -12.82 27.37
CA ARG A 307 -34.38 -13.33 28.77
C ARG A 307 -33.09 -13.54 29.54
N GLY A 308 -31.97 -13.04 29.04
CA GLY A 308 -30.67 -13.20 29.73
C GLY A 308 -30.10 -14.60 29.62
N ILE A 309 -30.53 -15.43 28.68
CA ILE A 309 -30.01 -16.78 28.48
C ILE A 309 -29.11 -16.82 27.25
N VAL A 310 -27.93 -17.42 27.42
CA VAL A 310 -27.03 -17.78 26.30
C VAL A 310 -27.12 -19.30 26.12
N TYR A 311 -27.31 -19.74 24.87
CA TYR A 311 -27.39 -21.14 24.48
C TYR A 311 -26.17 -21.55 23.68
N ALA A 312 -25.70 -22.78 23.87
CA ALA A 312 -24.83 -23.51 22.96
C ALA A 312 -25.59 -24.73 22.45
N ARG A 313 -25.72 -24.85 21.14
CA ARG A 313 -26.46 -25.92 20.48
C ARG A 313 -25.63 -26.57 19.38
N ASN A 314 -25.83 -27.87 19.16
CA ASN A 314 -25.21 -28.56 18.04
C ASN A 314 -25.70 -27.95 16.73
N ALA A 315 -24.78 -27.55 15.86
CA ALA A 315 -25.07 -26.84 14.60
C ALA A 315 -25.90 -27.68 13.63
N THR A 316 -25.71 -29.01 13.60
CA THR A 316 -26.38 -29.91 12.68
C THR A 316 -27.77 -30.36 13.17
N THR A 317 -27.86 -30.67 14.47
CA THR A 317 -29.08 -31.30 15.03
C THR A 317 -29.94 -30.34 15.83
N GLY A 318 -29.42 -29.18 16.22
CA GLY A 318 -30.08 -28.24 17.11
C GLY A 318 -30.18 -28.71 18.57
N VAL A 319 -29.60 -29.85 18.96
CA VAL A 319 -29.62 -30.36 20.35
C VAL A 319 -28.82 -29.41 21.24
N GLN A 320 -29.36 -29.12 22.43
CA GLN A 320 -28.68 -28.27 23.43
C GLN A 320 -27.45 -28.97 23.99
N ILE A 321 -26.32 -28.25 24.02
CA ILE A 321 -25.08 -28.70 24.69
C ILE A 321 -25.03 -28.13 26.09
N TRP A 322 -25.18 -26.80 26.19
CA TRP A 322 -25.29 -26.11 27.49
C TRP A 322 -26.12 -24.82 27.34
N SER A 323 -26.51 -24.25 28.47
CA SER A 323 -27.08 -22.91 28.56
C SER A 323 -26.58 -22.22 29.83
N TYR A 324 -26.48 -20.89 29.78
CA TYR A 324 -26.12 -20.04 30.92
C TYR A 324 -27.14 -18.92 31.05
N THR A 325 -27.64 -18.68 32.26
CA THR A 325 -28.56 -17.59 32.56
C THR A 325 -27.81 -16.50 33.32
N THR A 326 -27.91 -15.24 32.86
CA THR A 326 -27.34 -14.11 33.61
C THR A 326 -27.99 -14.00 35.00
N PRO A 327 -27.24 -13.72 36.06
CA PRO A 327 -27.78 -13.75 37.43
C PRO A 327 -28.97 -12.83 37.69
N THR A 328 -29.07 -11.73 36.94
CA THR A 328 -30.14 -10.74 37.06
C THR A 328 -31.29 -10.97 36.07
N GLY A 329 -31.18 -11.91 35.18
CA GLY A 329 -32.11 -12.10 34.05
C GLY A 329 -32.04 -10.97 33.00
N GLY A 330 -31.01 -10.12 33.06
CA GLY A 330 -30.83 -9.01 32.11
C GLY A 330 -30.68 -9.51 30.68
N ALA A 331 -31.42 -8.92 29.75
CA ALA A 331 -31.45 -9.32 28.35
C ALA A 331 -30.04 -9.35 27.74
N VAL A 332 -29.72 -10.42 27.00
CA VAL A 332 -28.52 -10.53 26.18
C VAL A 332 -28.90 -10.08 24.76
N THR A 333 -28.62 -8.81 24.45
CA THR A 333 -28.86 -8.20 23.13
C THR A 333 -27.58 -8.06 22.32
N SER A 334 -26.45 -8.30 22.94
CA SER A 334 -25.12 -8.35 22.34
C SER A 334 -24.87 -9.73 21.71
N SER A 335 -24.41 -9.76 20.47
CA SER A 335 -24.03 -11.03 19.80
C SER A 335 -22.76 -11.59 20.44
N PRO A 336 -22.67 -12.92 20.69
CA PRO A 336 -21.49 -13.51 21.31
C PRO A 336 -20.25 -13.43 20.42
N ALA A 337 -19.09 -13.29 21.05
CA ALA A 337 -17.77 -13.35 20.39
C ALA A 337 -16.95 -14.49 20.98
N LEU A 338 -16.37 -15.34 20.13
CA LEU A 338 -15.56 -16.49 20.53
C LEU A 338 -14.07 -16.17 20.38
N ALA A 339 -13.31 -16.35 21.45
CA ALA A 339 -11.85 -16.31 21.48
C ALA A 339 -11.31 -17.74 21.64
N LEU A 340 -10.93 -18.37 20.53
CA LEU A 340 -10.59 -19.80 20.50
C LEU A 340 -9.29 -20.10 21.22
N GLY A 341 -8.31 -19.18 21.15
CA GLY A 341 -7.02 -19.34 21.86
C GLY A 341 -7.17 -19.42 23.38
N SER A 342 -8.12 -18.68 23.97
CA SER A 342 -8.41 -18.73 25.42
C SER A 342 -9.62 -19.60 25.76
N LYS A 343 -10.28 -20.23 24.78
CA LYS A 343 -11.52 -21.01 24.93
C LYS A 343 -12.62 -20.22 25.66
N ALA A 344 -12.72 -18.92 25.38
CA ALA A 344 -13.66 -18.02 26.01
C ALA A 344 -14.75 -17.56 25.04
N LEU A 345 -15.95 -17.35 25.58
CA LEU A 345 -17.09 -16.73 24.93
C LEU A 345 -17.42 -15.44 25.68
N PHE A 346 -17.47 -14.32 24.95
CA PHE A 346 -17.80 -12.99 25.51
C PHE A 346 -19.16 -12.51 25.00
N PHE A 347 -19.95 -11.88 25.86
CA PHE A 347 -21.21 -11.23 25.50
C PHE A 347 -21.57 -10.12 26.48
N GLY A 348 -22.26 -9.10 25.98
CA GLY A 348 -22.81 -8.03 26.79
C GLY A 348 -24.25 -8.30 27.21
N SER A 349 -24.67 -7.69 28.32
CA SER A 349 -26.03 -7.78 28.82
C SER A 349 -26.58 -6.39 29.21
N ASN A 350 -27.92 -6.28 29.18
CA ASN A 350 -28.62 -5.09 29.63
C ASN A 350 -28.53 -4.87 31.14
N ASP A 351 -27.98 -5.83 31.92
CA ASP A 351 -27.63 -5.66 33.31
C ASP A 351 -26.31 -4.90 33.55
N ARG A 352 -25.75 -4.35 32.50
CA ARG A 352 -24.50 -3.55 32.43
C ARG A 352 -23.21 -4.38 32.52
N TYR A 353 -23.27 -5.70 32.48
CA TYR A 353 -22.07 -6.51 32.50
C TYR A 353 -21.68 -6.99 31.11
N LEU A 354 -20.36 -6.99 30.86
CA LEU A 354 -19.73 -7.90 29.91
C LEU A 354 -19.40 -9.20 30.66
N TYR A 355 -19.78 -10.32 30.09
CA TYR A 355 -19.55 -11.67 30.63
C TYR A 355 -18.52 -12.42 29.82
N ALA A 356 -17.74 -13.26 30.49
CA ALA A 356 -16.89 -14.29 29.91
C ALA A 356 -17.29 -15.66 30.41
N LEU A 357 -17.54 -16.60 29.52
CA LEU A 357 -17.83 -17.99 29.83
C LEU A 357 -16.79 -18.91 29.16
N ASN A 358 -16.60 -20.11 29.72
CA ASN A 358 -15.87 -21.16 29.02
C ASN A 358 -16.73 -21.64 27.82
N VAL A 359 -16.18 -21.58 26.60
CA VAL A 359 -16.91 -21.89 25.35
C VAL A 359 -17.39 -23.35 25.29
N MET A 360 -16.64 -24.30 25.92
CA MET A 360 -16.96 -25.72 25.84
C MET A 360 -18.04 -26.14 26.86
N THR A 361 -18.05 -25.53 28.05
CA THR A 361 -18.88 -25.98 29.17
C THR A 361 -19.96 -24.97 29.56
N GLY A 362 -19.89 -23.72 29.09
CA GLY A 362 -20.75 -22.63 29.55
C GLY A 362 -20.44 -22.15 30.99
N ALA A 363 -19.38 -22.66 31.62
CA ALA A 363 -18.99 -22.25 32.96
C ALA A 363 -18.60 -20.77 32.99
N PHE A 364 -19.05 -20.07 34.03
CA PHE A 364 -18.70 -18.68 34.30
C PHE A 364 -17.19 -18.55 34.55
N LEU A 365 -16.54 -17.60 33.85
CA LEU A 365 -15.14 -17.26 34.07
C LEU A 365 -15.02 -15.95 34.85
N TRP A 366 -15.55 -14.87 34.32
CA TRP A 366 -15.54 -13.54 34.93
C TRP A 366 -16.59 -12.63 34.29
N ARG A 367 -16.83 -11.47 34.89
CA ARG A 367 -17.65 -10.40 34.33
C ARG A 367 -17.07 -9.04 34.70
N TYR A 368 -17.33 -8.02 33.88
CA TYR A 368 -16.95 -6.62 34.11
C TYR A 368 -18.18 -5.73 34.12
N LEU A 369 -18.28 -4.85 35.15
CA LEU A 369 -19.39 -3.89 35.29
C LEU A 369 -19.05 -2.62 34.52
N ALA A 370 -19.78 -2.30 33.42
CA ALA A 370 -19.75 -1.04 32.71
C ALA A 370 -20.64 0.01 33.37
N GLY A 371 -20.51 1.28 32.99
CA GLY A 371 -21.35 2.36 33.46
C GLY A 371 -22.79 2.31 32.92
N GLY A 372 -23.02 1.66 31.77
CA GLY A 372 -24.32 1.50 31.11
C GLY A 372 -24.59 0.10 30.59
N GLN A 373 -25.79 -0.14 30.03
CA GLN A 373 -26.12 -1.41 29.40
C GLN A 373 -25.14 -1.74 28.27
N VAL A 374 -24.67 -3.00 28.20
CA VAL A 374 -23.75 -3.48 27.18
C VAL A 374 -24.56 -4.18 26.07
N SER A 375 -24.99 -3.40 25.07
CA SER A 375 -25.72 -3.92 23.90
C SER A 375 -24.87 -4.04 22.66
N SER A 376 -23.72 -3.40 22.61
CA SER A 376 -22.70 -3.58 21.58
C SER A 376 -22.14 -5.00 21.66
N SER A 377 -21.89 -5.63 20.48
CA SER A 377 -21.25 -6.94 20.45
C SER A 377 -19.74 -6.79 20.65
N PRO A 378 -19.09 -7.65 21.43
CA PRO A 378 -17.66 -7.55 21.67
C PRO A 378 -16.84 -7.91 20.43
N ALA A 379 -15.66 -7.31 20.32
CA ALA A 379 -14.61 -7.69 19.39
C ALA A 379 -13.37 -8.13 20.17
N VAL A 380 -12.64 -9.13 19.68
CA VAL A 380 -11.50 -9.74 20.38
C VAL A 380 -10.28 -9.78 19.49
N ALA A 381 -9.18 -9.20 19.95
CA ALA A 381 -7.86 -9.27 19.33
C ALA A 381 -6.78 -9.02 20.39
N ASN A 382 -5.54 -9.41 20.13
CA ASN A 382 -4.35 -9.08 20.96
C ASN A 382 -4.54 -9.37 22.46
N SER A 383 -5.18 -10.49 22.81
CA SER A 383 -5.52 -10.87 24.19
C SER A 383 -6.40 -9.85 24.94
N ARG A 384 -7.19 -9.07 24.19
CA ARG A 384 -8.12 -8.04 24.69
C ARG A 384 -9.52 -8.27 24.17
N VAL A 385 -10.50 -7.71 24.89
CA VAL A 385 -11.88 -7.60 24.43
C VAL A 385 -12.33 -6.14 24.48
N PHE A 386 -12.95 -5.70 23.39
CA PHE A 386 -13.45 -4.33 23.19
C PHE A 386 -14.96 -4.34 23.07
N PHE A 387 -15.63 -3.39 23.71
CA PHE A 387 -17.08 -3.26 23.62
C PHE A 387 -17.54 -1.83 23.93
N GLY A 388 -18.69 -1.46 23.40
CA GLY A 388 -19.35 -0.20 23.70
C GLY A 388 -20.47 -0.39 24.71
N ALA A 389 -20.87 0.69 25.38
CA ALA A 389 -21.99 0.68 26.30
C ALA A 389 -22.87 1.95 26.17
N LYS A 390 -24.06 1.90 26.78
CA LYS A 390 -25.03 3.01 26.73
C LYS A 390 -24.65 4.21 27.61
N ASP A 391 -23.53 4.16 28.32
CA ASP A 391 -22.94 5.30 29.03
C ASP A 391 -22.03 6.18 28.13
N ALA A 392 -22.13 6.01 26.83
CA ALA A 392 -21.32 6.70 25.83
C ALA A 392 -19.81 6.35 25.90
N LYS A 393 -19.47 5.17 26.44
CA LYS A 393 -18.07 4.72 26.52
C LYS A 393 -17.84 3.48 25.68
N VAL A 394 -16.61 3.41 25.17
CA VAL A 394 -15.98 2.18 24.71
C VAL A 394 -14.95 1.73 25.75
N TYR A 395 -14.83 0.44 25.95
CA TYR A 395 -13.98 -0.20 26.95
C TYR A 395 -13.04 -1.18 26.26
N ALA A 396 -11.79 -1.24 26.73
CA ALA A 396 -10.84 -2.29 26.42
C ALA A 396 -10.46 -3.02 27.72
N LEU A 397 -10.70 -4.31 27.78
CA LEU A 397 -10.28 -5.16 28.88
C LEU A 397 -9.19 -6.11 28.43
N GLY A 398 -8.18 -6.33 29.28
CA GLY A 398 -7.08 -7.22 28.95
C GLY A 398 -5.95 -7.13 29.97
N ILE A 399 -4.79 -7.62 29.58
CA ILE A 399 -3.58 -7.49 30.38
C ILE A 399 -2.99 -6.10 30.10
N ILE A 400 -2.69 -5.34 31.13
CA ILE A 400 -1.96 -4.08 31.00
C ILE A 400 -0.52 -4.43 30.58
N ILE A 401 -0.20 -4.16 29.32
CA ILE A 401 1.14 -4.33 28.79
C ILE A 401 1.86 -3.00 28.95
N PRO A 402 2.93 -2.92 29.74
CA PRO A 402 3.63 -1.66 29.96
C PRO A 402 4.36 -1.22 28.69
N PRO A 403 4.38 0.10 28.36
CA PRO A 403 5.09 0.59 27.20
C PRO A 403 6.61 0.55 27.41
N LEU A 404 7.36 0.38 26.31
CA LEU A 404 8.78 0.65 26.27
C LEU A 404 9.00 2.15 26.11
N THR A 405 9.93 2.70 26.87
CA THR A 405 10.46 4.05 26.67
C THR A 405 11.72 3.93 25.83
N VAL A 406 11.76 4.65 24.69
CA VAL A 406 12.88 4.63 23.75
C VAL A 406 13.45 6.04 23.63
N THR A 407 14.77 6.16 23.55
CA THR A 407 15.45 7.39 23.15
C THR A 407 16.29 7.11 21.91
N LEU A 408 16.47 8.11 21.06
CA LEU A 408 17.32 8.05 19.87
C LEU A 408 18.16 9.32 19.80
N GLY A 409 19.47 9.15 19.86
CA GLY A 409 20.46 10.20 19.62
C GLY A 409 21.23 9.90 18.34
N ALA A 410 21.68 10.94 17.64
CA ALA A 410 22.52 10.86 16.44
C ALA A 410 23.73 11.79 16.59
N SER A 411 24.90 11.35 16.14
CA SER A 411 26.12 12.16 16.13
C SER A 411 27.04 11.78 14.97
N PRO A 412 27.37 12.72 14.07
CA PRO A 412 26.84 14.08 13.95
C PRO A 412 25.40 14.15 13.41
N VAL A 413 24.69 15.27 13.66
CA VAL A 413 23.33 15.53 13.15
C VAL A 413 23.31 16.31 11.83
N VAL A 414 24.47 16.73 11.34
CA VAL A 414 24.63 17.37 10.04
C VAL A 414 25.65 16.58 9.24
N LEU A 415 25.21 16.06 8.10
CA LEU A 415 26.01 15.22 7.21
C LEU A 415 26.03 15.79 5.80
N ARG A 416 26.96 15.31 4.99
CA ARG A 416 26.86 15.31 3.52
C ARG A 416 26.40 13.95 3.04
N SER A 417 26.00 13.90 1.79
CA SER A 417 25.69 12.64 1.10
C SER A 417 26.75 11.56 1.39
N ASP A 418 26.33 10.32 1.60
CA ASP A 418 27.16 9.12 1.88
C ASP A 418 28.02 9.18 3.15
N MET A 419 27.91 10.22 3.98
CA MET A 419 28.57 10.27 5.29
C MET A 419 27.77 9.50 6.34
N VAL A 420 28.47 9.11 7.40
CA VAL A 420 27.92 8.27 8.47
C VAL A 420 27.67 9.06 9.74
N SER A 421 26.52 8.83 10.38
CA SER A 421 26.20 9.24 11.75
C SER A 421 26.08 8.01 12.65
N ASN A 422 26.62 8.10 13.85
CA ASN A 422 26.43 7.10 14.89
C ASN A 422 25.10 7.34 15.61
N LEU A 423 24.24 6.34 15.62
CA LEU A 423 22.99 6.34 16.34
C LEU A 423 23.18 5.66 17.69
N THR A 424 22.70 6.28 18.76
CA THR A 424 22.63 5.68 20.09
C THR A 424 21.17 5.60 20.52
N MET A 425 20.70 4.41 20.87
CA MET A 425 19.33 4.14 21.28
C MET A 425 19.30 3.54 22.67
N THR A 426 18.40 4.03 23.53
CA THR A 426 18.14 3.36 24.81
C THR A 426 16.73 2.81 24.85
N VAL A 427 16.55 1.60 25.38
CA VAL A 427 15.24 0.96 25.57
C VAL A 427 15.06 0.61 27.04
N ARG A 428 14.02 1.14 27.65
CA ARG A 428 13.72 0.98 29.07
C ARG A 428 12.25 0.65 29.29
N ASN A 429 11.94 0.01 30.39
CA ASN A 429 10.62 -0.02 30.97
C ASN A 429 10.59 0.79 32.28
N SER A 430 9.51 0.74 33.04
CA SER A 430 9.34 1.43 34.33
C SER A 430 10.32 0.97 35.42
N THR A 431 10.93 -0.20 35.27
CA THR A 431 11.82 -0.80 36.27
C THR A 431 13.30 -0.78 35.89
N GLY A 432 13.63 -0.56 34.60
CA GLY A 432 15.02 -0.53 34.16
C GLY A 432 15.24 -0.74 32.65
N PRO A 433 16.49 -1.02 32.25
CA PRO A 433 16.83 -1.27 30.86
C PRO A 433 16.26 -2.60 30.37
N VAL A 434 15.86 -2.65 29.07
CA VAL A 434 15.33 -3.85 28.42
C VAL A 434 16.34 -4.34 27.39
N SER A 435 16.98 -5.49 27.67
CA SER A 435 18.07 -6.05 26.84
C SER A 435 17.59 -6.97 25.71
N SER A 436 16.33 -7.40 25.74
CA SER A 436 15.74 -8.31 24.73
C SER A 436 14.93 -7.58 23.66
N ALA A 437 15.14 -6.26 23.50
CA ALA A 437 14.40 -5.49 22.53
C ALA A 437 14.93 -5.73 21.10
N ASN A 438 14.01 -5.94 20.17
CA ASN A 438 14.29 -5.90 18.73
C ASN A 438 14.05 -4.49 18.23
N LEU A 439 15.01 -3.94 17.47
CA LEU A 439 14.97 -2.56 16.98
C LEU A 439 14.81 -2.53 15.46
N THR A 440 13.84 -1.77 14.99
CA THR A 440 13.64 -1.47 13.56
C THR A 440 13.91 0.01 13.34
N LEU A 441 14.79 0.32 12.38
CA LEU A 441 15.17 1.68 12.01
C LEU A 441 14.60 2.05 10.65
N ALA A 442 14.17 3.29 10.50
CA ALA A 442 13.66 3.84 9.25
C ALA A 442 14.18 5.26 9.01
N SER A 443 14.37 5.62 7.73
CA SER A 443 14.78 6.95 7.25
C SER A 443 13.75 7.47 6.26
N SER A 444 13.35 8.74 6.39
CA SER A 444 12.40 9.39 5.48
C SER A 444 13.00 9.73 4.12
N ALA A 445 14.30 9.89 4.03
CA ALA A 445 15.01 10.26 2.80
C ALA A 445 15.73 9.08 2.11
N GLY A 446 15.61 7.84 2.65
CA GLY A 446 16.15 6.63 2.04
C GLY A 446 17.58 6.29 2.43
N GLY A 447 18.10 6.80 3.55
CA GLY A 447 19.39 6.40 4.11
C GLY A 447 19.38 4.94 4.57
N THR A 448 20.57 4.35 4.74
CA THR A 448 20.75 2.95 5.13
C THR A 448 21.31 2.81 6.54
N PHE A 449 21.07 1.65 7.17
CA PHE A 449 21.47 1.40 8.54
C PHE A 449 22.31 0.12 8.65
N SER A 450 23.29 0.14 9.57
CA SER A 450 23.85 -1.11 10.07
C SER A 450 22.85 -1.79 11.03
N LEU A 451 23.02 -3.09 11.28
CA LEU A 451 22.25 -3.78 12.32
C LEU A 451 22.55 -3.12 13.69
N PRO A 452 21.51 -2.89 14.51
CA PRO A 452 21.70 -2.41 15.88
C PRO A 452 22.46 -3.46 16.73
N ILE A 453 23.46 -3.02 17.48
CA ILE A 453 24.27 -3.85 18.36
C ILE A 453 24.11 -3.33 19.78
N MET A 454 23.77 -4.22 20.72
CA MET A 454 23.68 -3.88 22.15
C MET A 454 25.09 -3.73 22.75
N THR A 455 25.38 -2.59 23.35
CA THR A 455 26.68 -2.28 24.00
C THR A 455 26.66 -2.50 25.50
N VAL A 456 25.59 -2.06 26.14
CA VAL A 456 25.27 -2.36 27.55
C VAL A 456 23.77 -2.66 27.68
N PRO A 457 23.29 -3.27 28.76
CA PRO A 457 21.88 -3.59 28.92
C PRO A 457 20.94 -2.45 28.55
N GLY A 458 20.07 -2.67 27.56
CA GLY A 458 19.09 -1.70 27.05
C GLY A 458 19.67 -0.53 26.25
N THR A 459 20.97 -0.53 25.90
CA THR A 459 21.59 0.50 25.05
C THR A 459 22.14 -0.16 23.78
N TYR A 460 21.76 0.39 22.64
CA TYR A 460 22.08 -0.11 21.32
C TYR A 460 22.77 1.00 20.49
N VAL A 461 23.65 0.60 19.61
CA VAL A 461 24.29 1.50 18.63
C VAL A 461 24.09 0.95 17.23
N ALA A 462 23.96 1.85 16.26
CA ALA A 462 23.92 1.53 14.84
C ALA A 462 24.54 2.69 14.04
N ASN A 463 25.03 2.42 12.84
CA ASN A 463 25.48 3.43 11.91
C ASN A 463 24.37 3.76 10.92
N PHE A 464 24.11 5.03 10.72
CA PHE A 464 23.27 5.56 9.66
C PHE A 464 24.16 6.11 8.56
N THR A 465 24.00 5.65 7.32
CA THR A 465 24.65 6.23 6.14
C THR A 465 23.65 7.10 5.40
N ALA A 466 23.98 8.38 5.26
CA ALA A 466 23.11 9.36 4.61
C ALA A 466 22.91 9.04 3.12
N PRO A 467 21.70 9.26 2.57
CA PRO A 467 21.44 9.07 1.15
C PRO A 467 22.15 10.11 0.31
N THR A 468 22.37 9.82 -0.98
CA THR A 468 22.83 10.85 -1.94
C THR A 468 21.69 11.80 -2.25
N VAL A 469 21.87 13.08 -1.98
CA VAL A 469 20.85 14.13 -2.21
C VAL A 469 21.37 15.22 -3.14
N THR A 470 20.46 15.87 -3.87
CA THR A 470 20.76 16.99 -4.79
C THR A 470 20.49 18.37 -4.18
N SER A 471 19.76 18.42 -3.07
CA SER A 471 19.48 19.60 -2.25
C SER A 471 19.53 19.20 -0.77
N THR A 472 19.65 20.16 0.13
CA THR A 472 19.62 19.90 1.58
C THR A 472 18.28 19.29 1.98
N VAL A 473 18.30 18.17 2.69
CA VAL A 473 17.14 17.43 3.18
C VAL A 473 17.26 17.25 4.69
N ASN A 474 16.15 17.43 5.39
CA ASN A 474 16.01 17.03 6.79
C ASN A 474 15.47 15.59 6.82
N ASP A 475 16.36 14.64 7.04
CA ASP A 475 16.01 13.22 7.11
C ASP A 475 15.53 12.88 8.52
N LEU A 476 14.26 12.47 8.64
CA LEU A 476 13.70 12.00 9.90
C LEU A 476 14.08 10.52 10.09
N ILE A 477 14.88 10.26 11.09
CA ILE A 477 15.24 8.92 11.51
C ILE A 477 14.32 8.49 12.62
N GLN A 478 13.70 7.31 12.48
CA GLN A 478 12.82 6.73 13.47
C GLN A 478 13.34 5.36 13.91
N VAL A 479 13.20 5.05 15.19
CA VAL A 479 13.41 3.73 15.76
C VAL A 479 12.13 3.22 16.41
N ILE A 480 11.77 1.97 16.14
CA ILE A 480 10.71 1.23 16.84
C ILE A 480 11.39 0.11 17.60
N ALA A 481 11.21 0.07 18.92
CA ALA A 481 11.65 -1.03 19.77
C ALA A 481 10.48 -1.92 20.15
N SER A 482 10.64 -3.24 19.99
CA SER A 482 9.67 -4.25 20.39
C SER A 482 10.32 -5.28 21.32
N ALA A 483 9.59 -5.74 22.34
CA ALA A 483 10.00 -6.83 23.20
C ALA A 483 8.78 -7.59 23.71
N SER A 484 8.91 -8.90 23.93
CA SER A 484 7.83 -9.73 24.45
C SER A 484 7.33 -9.21 25.81
N GLY A 485 6.01 -9.04 25.95
CA GLY A 485 5.38 -8.53 27.17
C GLY A 485 5.38 -7.00 27.30
N TYR A 486 5.71 -6.25 26.23
CA TYR A 486 5.71 -4.78 26.20
C TYR A 486 5.01 -4.22 24.98
N LEU A 487 4.39 -3.04 25.10
CA LEU A 487 4.01 -2.23 23.96
C LEU A 487 5.26 -1.64 23.31
N ASN A 488 5.25 -1.54 21.99
CA ASN A 488 6.36 -0.97 21.23
C ASN A 488 6.64 0.48 21.68
N GLY A 489 7.90 0.78 21.88
CA GLY A 489 8.37 2.15 22.08
C GLY A 489 8.86 2.74 20.77
N VAL A 490 8.66 4.06 20.57
CA VAL A 490 9.07 4.78 19.36
C VAL A 490 9.86 6.02 19.76
N ALA A 491 10.94 6.30 19.05
CA ALA A 491 11.66 7.56 19.14
C ALA A 491 12.12 8.03 17.76
N SER A 492 12.31 9.33 17.60
CA SER A 492 12.78 9.90 16.34
C SER A 492 13.80 11.01 16.59
N THR A 493 14.67 11.24 15.59
CA THR A 493 15.61 12.36 15.53
C THR A 493 15.73 12.82 14.08
N THR A 494 16.18 14.05 13.87
CA THR A 494 16.36 14.60 12.52
C THR A 494 17.85 14.77 12.24
N ILE A 495 18.27 14.31 11.06
CA ILE A 495 19.63 14.51 10.55
C ILE A 495 19.53 15.37 9.28
N MET A 496 20.24 16.48 9.26
CA MET A 496 20.35 17.34 8.09
C MET A 496 21.37 16.74 7.11
N VAL A 497 20.95 16.40 5.91
CA VAL A 497 21.81 15.87 4.85
C VAL A 497 21.99 16.93 3.77
N ASN A 498 23.23 17.38 3.58
CA ASN A 498 23.61 18.32 2.55
C ASN A 498 24.11 17.59 1.29
N PRO A 499 23.87 18.13 0.09
CA PRO A 499 24.41 17.57 -1.13
C PRO A 499 25.94 17.64 -1.15
N TYR A 500 26.55 16.90 -2.04
CA TYR A 500 27.95 17.09 -2.37
C TYR A 500 28.21 18.51 -2.87
N PRO A 501 29.34 19.12 -2.50
CA PRO A 501 29.72 20.42 -3.04
C PRO A 501 29.86 20.31 -4.57
N PRO A 502 29.35 21.28 -5.34
CA PRO A 502 29.41 21.23 -6.80
C PRO A 502 30.88 21.49 -7.27
N LEU A 503 31.29 20.78 -8.31
CA LEU A 503 32.44 21.18 -9.09
C LEU A 503 32.03 22.36 -10.00
N THR A 504 33.02 23.18 -10.34
CA THR A 504 32.93 24.23 -11.38
C THR A 504 34.08 24.08 -12.34
N LEU A 505 33.80 24.26 -13.64
CA LEU A 505 34.80 24.16 -14.69
C LEU A 505 34.97 25.51 -15.41
N ALA A 506 36.23 25.89 -15.60
CA ALA A 506 36.61 26.87 -16.60
C ALA A 506 37.38 26.14 -17.70
N VAL A 507 36.97 26.33 -18.96
CA VAL A 507 37.59 25.69 -20.13
C VAL A 507 37.99 26.78 -21.10
N ALA A 508 39.24 26.76 -21.52
CA ALA A 508 39.78 27.68 -22.51
C ALA A 508 40.48 26.91 -23.61
N ALA A 509 40.43 27.40 -24.84
CA ALA A 509 41.09 26.85 -26.01
C ALA A 509 42.10 27.84 -26.56
N ASN A 510 43.30 27.38 -26.88
CA ASN A 510 44.34 28.18 -27.46
C ASN A 510 45.04 27.44 -28.62
N PRO A 511 44.94 27.94 -29.86
CA PRO A 511 44.13 29.07 -30.29
C PRO A 511 42.61 28.70 -30.34
N GLY A 512 41.72 29.70 -30.20
CA GLY A 512 40.25 29.54 -30.33
C GLY A 512 39.77 29.52 -31.78
N ILE A 513 40.63 29.99 -32.70
CA ILE A 513 40.39 29.95 -34.17
C ILE A 513 41.63 29.34 -34.80
N THR A 514 41.46 28.37 -35.66
CA THR A 514 42.54 27.65 -36.35
C THR A 514 42.11 27.14 -37.74
N THR A 515 43.04 26.47 -38.42
CA THR A 515 42.76 25.78 -39.70
C THR A 515 42.51 24.28 -39.49
N PRO A 516 41.85 23.59 -40.43
CA PRO A 516 41.57 22.17 -40.33
C PRO A 516 42.83 21.31 -40.12
N GLY A 517 42.73 20.32 -39.26
CA GLY A 517 43.81 19.38 -38.92
C GLY A 517 44.84 19.86 -37.92
N ASN A 518 44.73 21.11 -37.45
CA ASN A 518 45.67 21.65 -36.47
C ASN A 518 45.30 21.30 -35.03
N GLU A 519 46.33 21.36 -34.18
CA GLU A 519 46.20 21.09 -32.75
C GLU A 519 45.80 22.38 -31.99
N VAL A 520 44.94 22.24 -31.02
CA VAL A 520 44.44 23.26 -30.11
C VAL A 520 44.71 22.79 -28.69
N LEU A 521 45.40 23.57 -27.87
CA LEU A 521 45.59 23.29 -26.46
C LEU A 521 44.34 23.70 -25.70
N LEU A 522 43.69 22.76 -25.06
CA LEU A 522 42.65 23.04 -24.10
C LEU A 522 43.24 23.14 -22.71
N MET A 523 42.93 24.21 -21.98
CA MET A 523 43.23 24.41 -20.60
C MET A 523 41.96 24.32 -19.78
N ILE A 524 41.90 23.38 -18.84
CA ILE A 524 40.73 23.09 -18.05
C ILE A 524 41.08 23.29 -16.58
N ARG A 525 40.30 24.11 -15.87
CA ARG A 525 40.44 24.33 -14.44
C ARG A 525 39.23 23.82 -13.73
N VAL A 526 39.44 22.90 -12.75
CA VAL A 526 38.39 22.29 -11.93
C VAL A 526 38.47 22.85 -10.51
N THR A 527 37.36 23.42 -10.01
CA THR A 527 37.30 23.98 -8.66
C THR A 527 35.99 23.53 -7.95
N ASN A 528 35.91 23.73 -6.64
CA ASN A 528 34.66 23.63 -5.86
C ASN A 528 34.16 25.01 -5.39
N GLY A 529 34.32 26.02 -6.19
CA GLY A 529 34.11 27.43 -5.87
C GLY A 529 35.42 28.16 -5.55
N THR A 530 36.09 27.86 -4.46
CA THR A 530 37.33 28.54 -4.04
C THR A 530 38.58 27.66 -4.17
N GLU A 531 38.46 26.36 -4.00
CA GLU A 531 39.61 25.44 -3.99
C GLU A 531 39.78 24.74 -5.34
N LEU A 532 41.03 24.55 -5.71
CA LEU A 532 41.43 23.77 -6.87
C LEU A 532 41.29 22.27 -6.59
N ILE A 533 40.64 21.53 -7.48
CA ILE A 533 40.34 20.13 -7.30
C ILE A 533 41.17 19.27 -8.26
N SER A 534 42.23 18.63 -7.75
CA SER A 534 43.08 17.68 -8.48
C SER A 534 42.41 16.27 -8.55
N GLY A 535 42.85 15.40 -9.46
CA GLY A 535 42.40 14.03 -9.58
C GLY A 535 40.92 13.87 -9.96
N ALA A 536 40.35 14.84 -10.67
CA ALA A 536 39.04 14.70 -11.28
C ALA A 536 39.13 13.90 -12.58
N SER A 537 38.17 13.02 -12.83
CA SER A 537 38.00 12.35 -14.12
C SER A 537 37.33 13.29 -15.10
N LEU A 538 37.94 13.47 -16.27
CA LEU A 538 37.42 14.33 -17.34
C LEU A 538 36.93 13.49 -18.52
N ALA A 539 35.69 13.73 -18.97
CA ALA A 539 35.17 13.22 -20.21
C ALA A 539 35.03 14.40 -21.21
N LEU A 540 35.57 14.21 -22.40
CA LEU A 540 35.62 15.24 -23.45
C LEU A 540 34.85 14.78 -24.69
N THR A 541 34.05 15.69 -25.24
CA THR A 541 33.33 15.46 -26.48
C THR A 541 33.39 16.69 -27.40
N SER A 542 33.25 16.47 -28.70
CA SER A 542 33.21 17.53 -29.72
C SER A 542 31.95 17.40 -30.56
N SER A 543 31.30 18.51 -30.89
CA SER A 543 30.06 18.52 -31.70
C SER A 543 30.28 18.23 -33.18
N SER A 544 31.48 18.40 -33.70
CA SER A 544 31.77 18.32 -35.14
C SER A 544 32.95 17.40 -35.49
N GLY A 545 33.32 16.51 -34.57
CA GLY A 545 34.43 15.56 -34.74
C GLY A 545 35.78 16.13 -34.28
N GLY A 546 36.88 15.54 -34.75
CA GLY A 546 38.22 15.75 -34.21
C GLY A 546 38.58 14.70 -33.16
N SER A 547 39.75 14.78 -32.58
CA SER A 547 40.23 13.84 -31.58
C SER A 547 40.94 14.51 -30.40
N PHE A 548 40.86 13.89 -29.24
CA PHE A 548 41.54 14.37 -28.03
C PHE A 548 42.71 13.43 -27.69
N SER A 549 43.84 14.03 -27.30
CA SER A 549 45.04 13.28 -26.90
C SER A 549 45.80 14.05 -25.81
N GLY A 550 46.69 13.35 -25.11
CA GLY A 550 47.63 13.98 -24.16
C GLY A 550 46.98 14.65 -22.96
N LEU A 551 45.89 14.08 -22.44
CA LEU A 551 45.28 14.57 -21.20
C LEU A 551 46.31 14.48 -20.03
N THR A 552 46.65 15.60 -19.43
CA THR A 552 47.59 15.72 -18.33
C THR A 552 46.94 16.43 -17.15
N ASP A 553 47.02 15.83 -15.96
CA ASP A 553 46.66 16.47 -14.68
C ASP A 553 47.95 17.09 -14.07
N SER A 554 47.96 18.38 -13.90
CA SER A 554 49.10 19.09 -13.27
C SER A 554 49.13 18.95 -11.74
N GLY A 555 48.25 18.15 -11.14
CA GLY A 555 48.17 17.87 -9.70
C GLY A 555 47.58 18.99 -8.83
N ASN A 556 47.14 20.08 -9.43
CA ASN A 556 46.64 21.28 -8.74
C ASN A 556 45.27 21.74 -9.30
N GLY A 557 44.47 20.83 -9.86
CA GLY A 557 43.14 21.15 -10.43
C GLY A 557 43.19 21.80 -11.82
N ASN A 558 44.38 21.93 -12.40
CA ASN A 558 44.56 22.37 -13.77
C ASN A 558 44.90 21.14 -14.65
N TYR A 559 44.21 21.03 -15.77
CA TYR A 559 44.38 19.96 -16.74
C TYR A 559 44.63 20.55 -18.11
N THR A 560 45.44 19.86 -18.90
CA THR A 560 45.66 20.20 -20.30
C THR A 560 45.36 19.00 -21.17
N VAL A 561 44.84 19.27 -22.37
CA VAL A 561 44.56 18.23 -23.37
C VAL A 561 44.72 18.85 -24.76
N ILE A 562 45.22 18.08 -25.69
CA ILE A 562 45.36 18.48 -27.10
C ILE A 562 44.09 18.03 -27.81
N TYR A 563 43.42 18.95 -28.48
CA TYR A 563 42.34 18.71 -29.44
C TYR A 563 42.84 18.88 -30.86
N THR A 564 42.84 17.83 -31.64
CA THR A 564 43.14 17.90 -33.09
C THR A 564 41.81 18.14 -33.82
N THR A 565 41.76 19.27 -34.55
CA THR A 565 40.54 19.71 -35.24
C THR A 565 40.20 18.81 -36.43
N PRO A 566 38.92 18.72 -36.85
CA PRO A 566 38.52 17.98 -38.06
C PRO A 566 39.13 18.62 -39.34
N LEU A 567 39.22 17.83 -40.41
CA LEU A 567 39.79 18.25 -41.70
C LEU A 567 38.84 19.16 -42.53
N GLN A 568 37.72 19.54 -41.97
CA GLN A 568 36.72 20.42 -42.61
C GLN A 568 36.50 21.66 -41.76
N SER A 569 36.18 22.77 -42.43
CA SER A 569 35.78 24.01 -41.76
C SER A 569 34.52 23.77 -40.93
N SER A 570 34.55 24.12 -39.64
CA SER A 570 33.45 23.88 -38.72
C SER A 570 33.54 24.75 -37.47
N THR A 571 32.43 24.95 -36.80
CA THR A 571 32.40 25.49 -35.45
C THR A 571 32.21 24.34 -34.48
N ASN A 572 33.21 24.03 -33.66
CA ASN A 572 33.18 22.91 -32.73
C ASN A 572 32.87 23.41 -31.32
N VAL A 573 31.80 22.92 -30.76
CA VAL A 573 31.54 23.05 -29.30
C VAL A 573 32.20 21.88 -28.62
N LEU A 574 33.25 22.15 -27.86
CA LEU A 574 33.96 21.17 -27.08
C LEU A 574 33.35 21.17 -25.68
N THR A 575 32.84 20.03 -25.27
CA THR A 575 32.21 19.84 -23.96
C THR A 575 33.12 19.00 -23.07
N VAL A 576 33.38 19.50 -21.87
CA VAL A 576 34.17 18.84 -20.83
C VAL A 576 33.24 18.55 -19.66
N GLN A 577 33.13 17.31 -19.26
CA GLN A 577 32.43 16.90 -18.05
C GLN A 577 33.47 16.44 -17.02
N ALA A 578 33.47 17.05 -15.83
CA ALA A 578 34.30 16.64 -14.71
C ALA A 578 33.49 15.90 -13.67
N SER A 579 34.06 14.83 -13.15
CA SER A 579 33.51 14.05 -12.03
C SER A 579 34.59 13.70 -11.03
N LYS A 580 34.25 13.72 -9.75
CA LYS A 580 35.11 13.26 -8.66
C LYS A 580 34.25 12.74 -7.52
N LYS A 581 34.69 11.67 -6.86
CA LYS A 581 34.00 11.12 -5.68
C LYS A 581 33.79 12.23 -4.63
N GLN A 582 32.61 12.28 -4.02
CA GLN A 582 32.19 13.29 -3.02
C GLN A 582 32.00 14.71 -3.56
N PHE A 583 31.85 14.86 -4.86
CA PHE A 583 31.49 16.11 -5.54
C PHE A 583 30.36 15.87 -6.54
N SER A 584 29.51 16.87 -6.73
CA SER A 584 28.57 16.87 -7.86
C SER A 584 29.34 17.17 -9.14
N SER A 585 29.08 16.39 -10.19
CA SER A 585 29.71 16.58 -11.50
C SER A 585 29.38 17.96 -12.09
N ALA A 586 30.29 18.50 -12.88
CA ALA A 586 30.07 19.74 -13.60
C ALA A 586 30.42 19.61 -15.08
N GLN A 587 29.83 20.47 -15.90
CA GLN A 587 30.08 20.54 -17.33
C GLN A 587 30.52 21.96 -17.71
N GLY A 588 31.55 22.05 -18.55
CA GLY A 588 32.03 23.28 -19.15
C GLY A 588 32.14 23.15 -20.65
N GLN A 589 32.03 24.25 -21.36
CA GLN A 589 32.12 24.27 -22.82
C GLN A 589 33.05 25.36 -23.30
N VAL A 590 33.71 25.12 -24.46
CA VAL A 590 34.46 26.10 -25.20
C VAL A 590 34.24 25.90 -26.70
N VAL A 591 34.25 27.00 -27.44
CA VAL A 591 34.05 26.95 -28.91
C VAL A 591 35.40 27.08 -29.56
N VAL A 592 35.67 26.21 -30.55
CA VAL A 592 36.83 26.27 -31.45
C VAL A 592 36.32 26.42 -32.88
N THR A 593 36.70 27.49 -33.53
CA THR A 593 36.34 27.77 -34.92
C THR A 593 37.45 27.30 -35.86
N VAL A 594 37.11 26.46 -36.79
CA VAL A 594 38.02 25.89 -37.80
C VAL A 594 37.69 26.52 -39.15
N ASN A 595 38.58 27.38 -39.65
CA ASN A 595 38.37 28.12 -40.91
C ASN A 595 39.45 27.81 -41.95
N GLY A 596 39.09 27.80 -43.23
CA GLY A 596 40.03 27.69 -44.31
C GLY A 596 40.28 26.25 -44.80
N ILE A 597 41.31 26.12 -45.64
CA ILE A 597 41.77 24.83 -46.20
C ILE A 597 42.77 24.22 -45.18
N PRO A 598 42.76 22.88 -45.03
CA PRO A 598 43.74 22.23 -44.14
C PRO A 598 45.17 22.61 -44.51
N ASP A 599 46.00 23.00 -43.52
CA ASP A 599 47.44 23.11 -43.74
C ASP A 599 48.08 21.73 -43.81
N LEU A 600 48.25 21.23 -45.04
CA LEU A 600 48.76 19.88 -45.31
C LEU A 600 50.21 19.70 -44.80
N THR A 601 50.90 20.75 -44.36
CA THR A 601 52.25 20.64 -43.78
C THR A 601 52.20 20.23 -42.33
N THR A 602 51.12 20.57 -41.64
CA THR A 602 50.95 20.31 -40.18
C THR A 602 50.11 19.03 -39.91
N VAL A 603 49.24 18.64 -40.84
CA VAL A 603 48.44 17.39 -40.69
C VAL A 603 49.32 16.17 -40.88
N LYS A 604 49.37 15.32 -39.85
CA LYS A 604 50.19 14.09 -39.84
C LYS A 604 49.29 12.86 -40.01
N VAL A 605 49.73 11.92 -40.86
CA VAL A 605 49.16 10.58 -40.97
C VAL A 605 50.31 9.58 -40.72
N ALA A 606 50.13 8.68 -39.76
CA ALA A 606 51.19 7.75 -39.32
C ALA A 606 52.50 8.44 -38.91
N GLY A 607 52.42 9.66 -38.33
CA GLY A 607 53.60 10.44 -37.89
C GLY A 607 54.27 11.27 -38.97
N LEU A 608 53.86 11.18 -40.24
CA LEU A 608 54.41 11.96 -41.38
C LEU A 608 53.40 13.02 -41.83
N PRO A 609 53.89 14.20 -42.23
CA PRO A 609 53.03 15.27 -42.75
C PRO A 609 52.21 14.79 -43.98
N LEU A 610 50.90 15.14 -44.00
CA LEU A 610 49.97 14.67 -45.06
C LEU A 610 50.41 15.11 -46.46
N PHE A 611 51.08 16.31 -46.60
CA PHE A 611 51.58 16.77 -47.89
C PHE A 611 52.56 15.82 -48.53
N LEU A 612 53.31 15.01 -47.78
CA LEU A 612 54.21 13.99 -48.33
C LEU A 612 53.42 12.87 -49.03
N PHE A 613 52.30 12.49 -48.48
CA PHE A 613 51.43 11.50 -49.15
C PHE A 613 50.76 12.08 -50.41
N ALA A 614 50.37 13.37 -50.38
CA ALA A 614 49.87 14.04 -51.56
C ALA A 614 50.93 14.19 -52.64
N ALA A 615 52.16 14.55 -52.25
CA ALA A 615 53.28 14.64 -53.18
C ALA A 615 53.66 13.28 -53.83
N VAL A 616 53.62 12.20 -53.02
CA VAL A 616 53.84 10.83 -53.53
C VAL A 616 52.71 10.41 -54.48
N ALA A 617 51.47 10.74 -54.18
CA ALA A 617 50.32 10.45 -55.06
C ALA A 617 50.41 11.20 -56.39
N VAL A 618 50.79 12.48 -56.35
CA VAL A 618 51.06 13.27 -57.58
C VAL A 618 52.20 12.69 -58.39
N LEU A 619 53.29 12.32 -57.74
CA LEU A 619 54.42 11.67 -58.40
C LEU A 619 54.01 10.33 -59.06
N ILE A 620 53.25 9.52 -58.39
CA ILE A 620 52.71 8.24 -58.92
C ILE A 620 51.80 8.53 -60.11
N PHE A 621 50.95 9.59 -60.07
CA PHE A 621 50.07 9.97 -61.16
C PHE A 621 50.89 10.42 -62.38
N PHE A 622 51.93 11.22 -62.20
CA PHE A 622 52.83 11.58 -63.32
C PHE A 622 53.60 10.41 -63.87
N ILE A 623 54.06 9.46 -63.02
CA ILE A 623 54.68 8.22 -63.48
C ILE A 623 53.67 7.40 -64.33
N LEU A 624 52.44 7.30 -63.88
CA LEU A 624 51.39 6.57 -64.58
C LEU A 624 51.08 7.23 -65.98
N ILE A 625 51.06 8.58 -66.03
CA ILE A 625 50.91 9.35 -67.29
C ILE A 625 52.13 9.09 -68.21
N ALA A 626 53.35 9.17 -67.66
CA ALA A 626 54.56 8.90 -68.44
C ALA A 626 54.58 7.46 -69.02
N VAL A 627 54.15 6.48 -68.21
CA VAL A 627 54.02 5.08 -68.66
C VAL A 627 52.89 4.93 -69.69
N ALA A 628 51.80 5.68 -69.59
CA ALA A 628 50.70 5.69 -70.55
C ALA A 628 51.14 6.33 -71.88
N VAL A 629 51.94 7.41 -71.82
CA VAL A 629 52.50 8.11 -73.06
C VAL A 629 53.51 7.23 -73.75
N THR A 630 54.44 6.59 -73.01
CA THR A 630 55.43 5.68 -73.59
C THR A 630 54.79 4.37 -74.11
N ARG A 631 53.64 3.95 -73.64
CA ARG A 631 52.86 2.85 -74.23
C ARG A 631 52.13 3.29 -75.54
N ARG A 632 51.79 4.54 -75.66
CA ARG A 632 51.15 5.11 -76.92
C ARG A 632 52.11 5.22 -78.05
N ASP A 633 53.41 5.47 -77.84
CA ASP A 633 54.42 5.52 -78.86
C ASP A 633 54.86 4.17 -79.43
N LYS A 634 54.64 3.07 -78.72
CA LYS A 634 54.94 1.71 -79.18
C LYS A 634 53.84 1.08 -80.04
N SER A 635 52.69 1.72 -80.25
CA SER A 635 51.55 1.20 -81.01
C SER A 635 51.43 1.82 -82.46
N ARG A 636 52.45 2.60 -82.89
CA ARG A 636 52.44 3.22 -84.27
C ARG A 636 53.54 2.70 -85.21
N SER A 637 53.70 1.40 -85.33
CA SER A 637 54.44 0.84 -86.47
C SER A 637 53.83 -0.53 -86.81
N HIS A 638 52.92 -0.48 -87.75
CA HIS A 638 52.68 -1.42 -88.83
C HIS A 638 51.38 -1.05 -89.56
N GLY A 639 51.50 -0.53 -90.76
CA GLY A 639 50.39 -0.22 -91.69
C GLY A 639 50.13 -1.41 -92.61
N PRO A 640 49.44 -1.23 -93.74
CA PRO A 640 48.03 -1.58 -93.86
C PRO A 640 47.76 -2.64 -94.94
N THR A 641 46.69 -3.30 -94.94
CA THR A 641 46.06 -3.87 -96.13
C THR A 641 44.54 -3.80 -96.05
N ARG A 642 43.96 -3.31 -97.14
CA ARG A 642 42.55 -3.13 -97.54
C ARG A 642 42.08 -4.37 -98.35
N PRO A 643 40.79 -4.41 -98.83
CA PRO A 643 39.51 -4.81 -98.22
C PRO A 643 38.92 -6.07 -98.93
N PRO A 644 37.69 -6.42 -98.97
CA PRO A 644 36.55 -5.68 -99.55
C PRO A 644 35.21 -5.84 -98.80
N GLN A 645 34.33 -4.94 -99.16
CA GLN A 645 32.86 -4.98 -98.97
C GLN A 645 32.22 -5.98 -100.00
N PRO A 646 30.88 -6.32 -100.04
CA PRO A 646 29.71 -5.66 -99.39
C PRO A 646 28.56 -6.63 -98.98
N SER A 647 27.50 -6.16 -98.50
CA SER A 647 26.11 -6.21 -98.98
C SER A 647 25.04 -6.40 -97.89
N PHE A 648 24.18 -5.40 -97.81
CA PHE A 648 22.72 -5.39 -97.61
C PHE A 648 21.99 -6.67 -97.21
N THR A 649 21.06 -6.62 -96.28
CA THR A 649 19.62 -6.41 -96.41
C THR A 649 18.84 -6.70 -95.12
N TYR A 650 17.89 -5.82 -94.89
CA TYR A 650 16.63 -5.68 -94.16
C TYR A 650 16.71 -5.33 -92.70
#